data_b62d4f6f4d07d83ef1bb6788535cd1f6
#
_entry.id   b62d4f6f4d07d83ef1bb6788535cd1f6
#
_cell.length_a   1.000
_cell.length_b   1.000
_cell.length_c   1.000
_cell.angle_alpha   90.00
_cell.angle_beta   90.00
_cell.angle_gamma   90.00
#
_symmetry.space_group_name_H-M   'P 1'
#
loop_
_entity.id
_entity.type
_entity.pdbx_description
1 polymer ?
#
loop_
_entity_poly.entity_id
_entity_poly.type
_entity_poly.pdbx_seq_one_letter_code
_entity_poly.pdbx_strand_id
1 'polypeptide(L)'
;MIQHASFTTEPWCVRETSLDLHVLAQSESVFALSNGHIGWRGNLDEGEPHGLSGSYLNGVHELRPFPYAEAGYGYPEQDQVMINVTDGKVIRLLVDDEPFDVRYGVLQSHERCLDMRAGVLDRRVEWTSPSGRRIRVTSKRIVSLVQRSVAAISYDVESLDLPVRVVVQSELVANEPSQPASNDPRASSTIDIPLRSEFHAHDGLRCELLHRTNFSAQSMAAAMDHEVEGPASMKVHSESFDDLGRVTVTASLEPGEHLRLIKYVTYGWSAERSKEALRDQVDGALVAARDTGFDGLCAQQRELLDDFWDRADVELEGDDEIQQAVRFSLFHLLSSAARNERRAIPAKGLTGNGYNGHAFWDTETFVLSVLSYTMPDAVADALRWRYDTLLAATTRAKNLGLKGAAFAWRTINGAECSAYWPAGTAAFHVGADVADAVIRYGHATNDKVFDATVGLGILTATARLWYSLGHFDRAEGFRIDGVTGPDEYSAIADNNVYTNLMAQRNLFAAADSAERNREEALALEVHEAEILEWRRAAKSMVVPFDDTLGVHSQSERFTEHDVWDFVATAPEQYPLLLHFPYFDLYRKQVVKQADLVLAMFLRSGAFTPEQKRANFEYYEQLTVRDSSLSACCQSVIAAEVGHLALAYDYLAEAALMDLDNLEHNTRDGLHMASLAGTWIGLVSGLGGMRECGSTLKFAPQLPEGIDRLAFNVAFLGRRLHVEVTPAMTSYVLKQGDDLEIVHGEQTFSVSARQASTFETASVRAREATLTPPQQPFGRAPTRRLADPAQREEKS
;
A
#
# COMPACT_ATOMS: atom_id res chain seq x y z
N MET A 1 10.71 -11.63 -11.17
CA MET A 1 10.28 -11.35 -12.56
C MET A 1 8.81 -11.70 -12.63
N ILE A 2 7.95 -10.85 -13.17
CA ILE A 2 6.70 -11.43 -13.64
C ILE A 2 7.12 -12.67 -14.43
N GLN A 3 6.83 -13.86 -13.92
CA GLN A 3 7.27 -15.14 -14.54
C GLN A 3 6.54 -15.32 -15.88
N HIS A 4 6.62 -14.28 -16.72
CA HIS A 4 6.00 -14.24 -18.02
C HIS A 4 7.00 -13.67 -19.03
N ALA A 5 7.20 -14.36 -20.13
CA ALA A 5 8.19 -14.03 -21.16
C ALA A 5 8.02 -12.63 -21.80
N SER A 6 6.88 -11.97 -21.54
CA SER A 6 6.58 -10.64 -22.06
C SER A 6 7.21 -9.50 -21.25
N PHE A 7 7.77 -9.76 -20.06
CA PHE A 7 8.30 -8.69 -19.19
C PHE A 7 9.83 -8.75 -19.10
N THR A 8 10.44 -7.55 -19.04
CA THR A 8 11.90 -7.40 -18.90
C THR A 8 12.26 -6.84 -17.54
N THR A 9 13.42 -7.24 -17.00
CA THR A 9 13.97 -6.67 -15.77
C THR A 9 14.80 -5.44 -16.10
N GLU A 10 14.34 -4.28 -15.64
CA GLU A 10 15.01 -2.99 -15.84
C GLU A 10 14.97 -2.19 -14.52
N PRO A 11 16.09 -1.58 -14.07
CA PRO A 11 16.14 -0.95 -12.74
C PRO A 11 15.14 0.17 -12.50
N TRP A 12 14.64 0.85 -13.57
CA TRP A 12 13.76 2.01 -13.48
C TRP A 12 12.45 1.87 -14.22
N CYS A 13 12.24 0.74 -14.88
CA CYS A 13 11.04 0.50 -15.68
C CYS A 13 10.46 -0.87 -15.40
N VAL A 14 9.13 -0.97 -15.46
CA VAL A 14 8.44 -2.24 -15.72
C VAL A 14 8.01 -2.20 -17.17
N ARG A 15 8.54 -3.10 -18.00
CA ARG A 15 8.28 -3.13 -19.44
C ARG A 15 7.63 -4.44 -19.85
N GLU A 16 6.52 -4.33 -20.58
CA GLU A 16 5.84 -5.43 -21.27
C GLU A 16 6.14 -5.28 -22.77
N THR A 17 6.79 -6.30 -23.35
CA THR A 17 7.25 -6.30 -24.75
C THR A 17 6.28 -6.99 -25.71
N SER A 18 5.27 -7.67 -25.19
CA SER A 18 4.20 -8.30 -25.97
C SER A 18 2.94 -8.42 -25.11
N LEU A 19 1.77 -8.26 -25.70
CA LEU A 19 0.50 -8.34 -25.00
C LEU A 19 0.04 -9.79 -24.84
N ASP A 20 -0.21 -10.22 -23.60
CA ASP A 20 -0.91 -11.46 -23.29
C ASP A 20 -2.20 -11.16 -22.54
N LEU A 21 -3.34 -11.53 -23.15
CA LEU A 21 -4.66 -11.28 -22.57
C LEU A 21 -4.94 -12.15 -21.33
N HIS A 22 -4.25 -13.26 -21.13
CA HIS A 22 -4.43 -14.12 -19.95
C HIS A 22 -3.94 -13.46 -18.65
N VAL A 23 -2.94 -12.58 -18.76
CA VAL A 23 -2.41 -11.81 -17.61
C VAL A 23 -2.85 -10.34 -17.62
N LEU A 24 -3.77 -9.95 -18.50
CA LEU A 24 -4.17 -8.55 -18.68
C LEU A 24 -4.66 -7.91 -17.38
N ALA A 25 -5.54 -8.58 -16.62
CA ALA A 25 -6.05 -8.03 -15.37
C ALA A 25 -4.94 -7.80 -14.31
N GLN A 26 -3.90 -8.64 -14.28
CA GLN A 26 -2.72 -8.44 -13.44
C GLN A 26 -1.88 -7.26 -13.94
N SER A 27 -1.56 -7.21 -15.23
CA SER A 27 -0.75 -6.14 -15.81
C SER A 27 -1.43 -4.77 -15.68
N GLU A 28 -2.77 -4.70 -15.72
CA GLU A 28 -3.52 -3.47 -15.45
C GLU A 28 -3.30 -2.93 -14.03
N SER A 29 -3.09 -3.77 -13.03
CA SER A 29 -2.71 -3.34 -11.68
C SER A 29 -1.25 -2.86 -11.63
N VAL A 30 -0.34 -3.59 -12.28
CA VAL A 30 1.10 -3.28 -12.32
C VAL A 30 1.37 -1.95 -13.03
N PHE A 31 0.64 -1.67 -14.11
CA PHE A 31 0.74 -0.42 -14.88
C PHE A 31 -0.20 0.70 -14.38
N ALA A 32 -0.77 0.57 -13.19
CA ALA A 32 -1.61 1.61 -12.64
C ALA A 32 -0.81 2.88 -12.31
N LEU A 33 -1.43 4.03 -12.54
CA LEU A 33 -0.93 5.35 -12.11
C LEU A 33 -1.86 5.93 -11.07
N SER A 34 -1.29 6.49 -10.00
CA SER A 34 -2.06 7.19 -8.98
C SER A 34 -1.26 8.32 -8.34
N ASN A 35 -1.93 9.17 -7.57
CA ASN A 35 -1.32 10.27 -6.83
C ASN A 35 -1.90 10.43 -5.42
N GLY A 36 -2.60 9.40 -4.92
CA GLY A 36 -3.29 9.43 -3.63
C GLY A 36 -4.66 10.11 -3.66
N HIS A 37 -5.03 10.79 -4.75
CA HIS A 37 -6.35 11.36 -5.01
C HIS A 37 -7.05 10.65 -6.17
N ILE A 38 -6.40 10.56 -7.32
CA ILE A 38 -6.85 9.85 -8.51
C ILE A 38 -6.07 8.53 -8.62
N GLY A 39 -6.77 7.45 -8.99
CA GLY A 39 -6.16 6.19 -9.42
C GLY A 39 -6.70 5.74 -10.76
N TRP A 40 -5.82 5.48 -11.70
CA TRP A 40 -6.12 4.94 -13.02
C TRP A 40 -5.40 3.60 -13.22
N ARG A 41 -6.15 2.53 -13.40
CA ARG A 41 -5.55 1.25 -13.79
C ARG A 41 -4.89 1.35 -15.16
N GLY A 42 -3.93 0.49 -15.41
CA GLY A 42 -3.22 0.41 -16.70
C GLY A 42 -4.03 -0.25 -17.83
N ASN A 43 -5.34 0.04 -17.90
CA ASN A 43 -6.18 -0.40 -19.00
C ASN A 43 -5.66 0.12 -20.35
N LEU A 44 -5.94 -0.60 -21.43
CA LEU A 44 -5.66 -0.10 -22.79
C LEU A 44 -6.47 1.16 -23.06
N ASP A 45 -5.92 2.08 -23.88
CA ASP A 45 -6.55 3.38 -24.14
C ASP A 45 -7.93 3.22 -24.82
N GLU A 46 -8.10 2.18 -25.63
CA GLU A 46 -9.35 1.89 -26.36
C GLU A 46 -10.51 1.45 -25.46
N GLY A 47 -10.21 1.12 -24.17
CA GLY A 47 -11.16 0.61 -23.19
C GLY A 47 -11.46 -0.89 -23.32
N GLU A 48 -11.17 -1.51 -24.46
CA GLU A 48 -11.35 -2.95 -24.73
C GLU A 48 -10.12 -3.52 -25.47
N PRO A 49 -9.69 -4.77 -25.19
CA PRO A 49 -10.15 -5.59 -24.06
C PRO A 49 -9.62 -5.05 -22.72
N HIS A 50 -10.34 -5.36 -21.66
CA HIS A 50 -9.90 -5.10 -20.30
C HIS A 50 -10.12 -6.33 -19.40
N GLY A 51 -9.29 -6.47 -18.38
CA GLY A 51 -9.47 -7.47 -17.33
C GLY A 51 -10.43 -6.96 -16.25
N LEU A 52 -10.16 -5.77 -15.73
CA LEU A 52 -11.00 -5.05 -14.76
C LEU A 52 -10.93 -3.55 -15.09
N SER A 53 -12.07 -2.89 -15.26
CA SER A 53 -12.09 -1.42 -15.34
C SER A 53 -11.66 -0.81 -14.00
N GLY A 54 -11.08 0.40 -14.03
CA GLY A 54 -10.64 1.06 -12.81
C GLY A 54 -10.25 2.52 -13.02
N SER A 55 -11.15 3.39 -12.60
CA SER A 55 -10.92 4.81 -12.33
C SER A 55 -11.46 5.09 -10.93
N TYR A 56 -10.62 5.56 -10.03
CA TYR A 56 -10.94 5.72 -8.61
C TYR A 56 -10.63 7.15 -8.14
N LEU A 57 -11.43 7.64 -7.19
CA LEU A 57 -11.14 8.83 -6.39
C LEU A 57 -11.07 8.42 -4.92
N ASN A 58 -9.97 8.76 -4.25
CA ASN A 58 -9.76 8.38 -2.86
C ASN A 58 -10.85 8.93 -1.95
N GLY A 59 -11.49 8.03 -1.18
CA GLY A 59 -12.58 8.34 -0.28
C GLY A 59 -13.97 8.32 -0.92
N VAL A 60 -14.08 8.20 -2.26
CA VAL A 60 -15.38 8.00 -2.92
C VAL A 60 -15.80 6.55 -2.77
N HIS A 61 -16.99 6.35 -2.22
CA HIS A 61 -17.54 5.03 -1.95
C HIS A 61 -19.06 5.05 -1.98
N GLU A 62 -19.66 3.89 -2.15
CA GLU A 62 -21.09 3.70 -1.96
C GLU A 62 -21.34 2.89 -0.69
N LEU A 63 -22.50 3.06 -0.10
CA LEU A 63 -22.95 2.32 1.08
C LEU A 63 -23.80 1.13 0.66
N ARG A 64 -23.58 -0.01 1.31
CA ARG A 64 -24.36 -1.23 1.11
C ARG A 64 -24.72 -1.84 2.47
N PRO A 65 -26.00 -2.19 2.72
CA PRO A 65 -26.36 -2.94 3.92
C PRO A 65 -25.70 -4.31 3.96
N PHE A 66 -25.27 -4.76 5.13
CA PHE A 66 -24.80 -6.13 5.29
C PHE A 66 -25.97 -7.13 5.30
N PRO A 67 -25.90 -8.22 4.50
CA PRO A 67 -26.93 -9.24 4.46
C PRO A 67 -26.73 -10.29 5.58
N TYR A 68 -26.81 -9.88 6.86
CA TYR A 68 -26.75 -10.84 7.94
C TYR A 68 -27.99 -11.74 7.95
N ALA A 69 -27.80 -13.06 8.08
CA ALA A 69 -28.89 -13.98 8.33
C ALA A 69 -29.47 -13.76 9.74
N GLU A 70 -28.60 -13.43 10.72
CA GLU A 70 -28.96 -13.07 12.10
C GLU A 70 -27.99 -11.99 12.56
N ALA A 71 -28.49 -10.79 12.84
CA ALA A 71 -27.70 -9.66 13.32
C ALA A 71 -27.62 -9.63 14.84
N GLY A 72 -26.51 -9.12 15.38
CA GLY A 72 -26.30 -8.88 16.81
C GLY A 72 -26.05 -7.40 17.10
N TYR A 73 -26.28 -7.00 18.35
CA TYR A 73 -25.95 -5.64 18.79
C TYR A 73 -24.44 -5.38 18.64
N GLY A 74 -24.08 -4.22 18.10
CA GLY A 74 -22.69 -3.82 17.87
C GLY A 74 -22.07 -4.34 16.56
N TYR A 75 -22.82 -5.14 15.78
CA TYR A 75 -22.38 -5.50 14.42
C TYR A 75 -22.42 -4.28 13.49
N PRO A 76 -21.47 -4.14 12.55
CA PRO A 76 -21.56 -3.14 11.50
C PRO A 76 -22.84 -3.33 10.68
N GLU A 77 -23.56 -2.23 10.45
CA GLU A 77 -24.83 -2.28 9.70
C GLU A 77 -24.63 -2.11 8.20
N GLN A 78 -23.54 -1.46 7.81
CA GLN A 78 -23.26 -1.06 6.43
C GLN A 78 -21.81 -1.35 6.05
N ASP A 79 -21.65 -1.79 4.82
CA ASP A 79 -20.37 -1.88 4.11
C ASP A 79 -20.11 -0.57 3.34
N GLN A 80 -18.86 -0.24 3.14
CA GLN A 80 -18.38 0.86 2.29
C GLN A 80 -17.65 0.24 1.11
N VAL A 81 -18.08 0.53 -0.10
CA VAL A 81 -17.51 -0.07 -1.31
C VAL A 81 -16.97 1.02 -2.21
N MET A 82 -15.66 1.03 -2.44
CA MET A 82 -15.03 1.92 -3.43
C MET A 82 -15.59 1.57 -4.82
N ILE A 83 -16.12 2.57 -5.49
CA ILE A 83 -16.74 2.43 -6.81
C ILE A 83 -15.84 2.95 -7.92
N ASN A 84 -16.06 2.47 -9.15
CA ASN A 84 -15.56 3.15 -10.32
C ASN A 84 -16.25 4.51 -10.46
N VAL A 85 -15.45 5.56 -10.56
CA VAL A 85 -15.92 6.90 -10.92
C VAL A 85 -15.94 7.04 -12.44
N THR A 86 -16.32 8.22 -12.94
CA THR A 86 -16.29 8.53 -14.38
C THR A 86 -14.90 8.21 -14.95
N ASP A 87 -14.83 7.28 -15.90
CA ASP A 87 -13.59 6.92 -16.58
C ASP A 87 -13.20 7.98 -17.61
N GLY A 88 -12.05 8.60 -17.38
CA GLY A 88 -11.46 9.58 -18.30
C GLY A 88 -10.34 9.02 -19.16
N LYS A 89 -9.99 7.73 -19.07
CA LYS A 89 -8.89 7.13 -19.84
C LYS A 89 -9.25 6.80 -21.28
N VAL A 90 -10.53 6.57 -21.56
CA VAL A 90 -11.00 5.99 -22.82
C VAL A 90 -10.76 6.90 -24.00
N ILE A 91 -10.06 6.38 -25.02
CA ILE A 91 -9.83 6.98 -26.33
C ILE A 91 -10.01 5.90 -27.39
N ARG A 92 -11.21 5.81 -27.98
CA ARG A 92 -11.51 4.84 -29.04
C ARG A 92 -10.99 5.33 -30.37
N LEU A 93 -10.51 4.38 -31.19
CA LEU A 93 -10.00 4.66 -32.52
C LEU A 93 -10.70 3.77 -33.54
N LEU A 94 -11.17 4.38 -34.63
CA LEU A 94 -11.62 3.65 -35.82
C LEU A 94 -10.65 3.96 -36.97
N VAL A 95 -10.26 2.93 -37.71
CA VAL A 95 -9.36 2.99 -38.87
C VAL A 95 -10.19 2.61 -40.10
N ASP A 96 -10.49 3.57 -40.95
CA ASP A 96 -11.59 3.56 -41.90
C ASP A 96 -12.92 3.32 -41.12
N ASP A 97 -13.54 2.17 -41.20
CA ASP A 97 -14.76 1.82 -40.46
C ASP A 97 -14.53 0.66 -39.48
N GLU A 98 -13.24 0.25 -39.27
CA GLU A 98 -12.85 -0.84 -38.37
C GLU A 98 -12.40 -0.30 -37.02
N PRO A 99 -12.96 -0.76 -35.89
CA PRO A 99 -12.45 -0.40 -34.58
C PRO A 99 -11.04 -0.96 -34.37
N PHE A 100 -10.14 -0.13 -33.85
CA PHE A 100 -8.85 -0.58 -33.37
C PHE A 100 -9.05 -1.42 -32.11
N ASP A 101 -8.88 -2.71 -32.24
CA ASP A 101 -8.97 -3.68 -31.15
C ASP A 101 -7.88 -4.74 -31.35
N VAL A 102 -7.04 -4.91 -30.37
CA VAL A 102 -5.89 -5.84 -30.41
C VAL A 102 -6.29 -7.32 -30.59
N ARG A 103 -7.58 -7.64 -30.40
CA ARG A 103 -8.16 -8.99 -30.64
C ARG A 103 -8.43 -9.27 -32.11
N TYR A 104 -8.51 -8.25 -32.94
CA TYR A 104 -8.85 -8.33 -34.35
C TYR A 104 -7.74 -7.74 -35.21
N GLY A 105 -7.67 -8.08 -36.47
CA GLY A 105 -6.57 -7.69 -37.35
C GLY A 105 -5.26 -8.40 -36.99
N VAL A 106 -4.14 -7.72 -37.22
CA VAL A 106 -2.80 -8.27 -36.94
C VAL A 106 -2.03 -7.30 -36.06
N LEU A 107 -1.77 -7.69 -34.82
CA LEU A 107 -0.89 -6.95 -33.90
C LEU A 107 0.57 -7.24 -34.29
N GLN A 108 1.24 -6.26 -34.89
CA GLN A 108 2.64 -6.38 -35.36
C GLN A 108 3.61 -6.25 -34.18
N SER A 109 3.36 -5.29 -33.29
CA SER A 109 4.12 -5.06 -32.07
C SER A 109 3.24 -4.40 -31.02
N HIS A 110 3.54 -4.68 -29.77
CA HIS A 110 2.94 -4.04 -28.61
C HIS A 110 3.98 -3.91 -27.50
N GLU A 111 4.14 -2.72 -26.99
CA GLU A 111 5.03 -2.41 -25.88
C GLU A 111 4.33 -1.46 -24.93
N ARG A 112 4.43 -1.73 -23.62
CA ARG A 112 4.07 -0.78 -22.55
C ARG A 112 5.24 -0.66 -21.59
N CYS A 113 5.49 0.55 -21.08
CA CYS A 113 6.53 0.80 -20.09
C CYS A 113 6.03 1.76 -19.02
N LEU A 114 6.03 1.33 -17.77
CA LEU A 114 5.92 2.19 -16.62
C LEU A 114 7.33 2.69 -16.26
N ASP A 115 7.63 3.94 -16.61
CA ASP A 115 8.85 4.62 -16.18
C ASP A 115 8.66 5.19 -14.78
N MET A 116 9.25 4.53 -13.77
CA MET A 116 9.12 4.90 -12.37
C MET A 116 9.91 6.19 -12.03
N ARG A 117 10.87 6.55 -12.85
CA ARG A 117 11.67 7.77 -12.66
C ARG A 117 10.99 9.01 -13.22
N ALA A 118 10.17 8.84 -14.26
CA ALA A 118 9.36 9.92 -14.85
C ALA A 118 7.91 9.90 -14.35
N GLY A 119 7.43 8.77 -13.81
CA GLY A 119 6.06 8.58 -13.35
C GLY A 119 5.05 8.57 -14.49
N VAL A 120 5.41 8.00 -15.63
CA VAL A 120 4.58 7.95 -16.84
C VAL A 120 4.39 6.51 -17.30
N LEU A 121 3.26 6.25 -17.95
CA LEU A 121 2.99 5.02 -18.67
C LEU A 121 3.05 5.32 -20.17
N ASP A 122 4.08 4.81 -20.83
CA ASP A 122 4.24 4.86 -22.28
C ASP A 122 3.70 3.57 -22.92
N ARG A 123 3.04 3.71 -24.08
CA ARG A 123 2.57 2.57 -24.89
C ARG A 123 2.86 2.85 -26.36
N ARG A 124 3.30 1.82 -27.08
CA ARG A 124 3.51 1.86 -28.53
C ARG A 124 2.97 0.58 -29.16
N VAL A 125 2.15 0.75 -30.20
CA VAL A 125 1.50 -0.36 -30.88
C VAL A 125 1.61 -0.16 -32.39
N GLU A 126 1.96 -1.21 -33.13
CA GLU A 126 1.77 -1.28 -34.58
C GLU A 126 0.71 -2.35 -34.90
N TRP A 127 -0.30 -1.96 -35.62
CA TRP A 127 -1.45 -2.80 -35.93
C TRP A 127 -1.87 -2.66 -37.37
N THR A 128 -2.25 -3.79 -37.97
CA THR A 128 -2.85 -3.85 -39.29
C THR A 128 -4.31 -4.23 -39.16
N SER A 129 -5.19 -3.36 -39.64
CA SER A 129 -6.64 -3.59 -39.60
C SER A 129 -7.03 -4.82 -40.46
N PRO A 130 -8.22 -5.43 -40.25
CA PRO A 130 -8.74 -6.47 -41.12
C PRO A 130 -8.84 -6.06 -42.59
N SER A 131 -8.98 -4.76 -42.89
CA SER A 131 -8.99 -4.19 -44.23
C SER A 131 -7.57 -3.93 -44.80
N GLY A 132 -6.51 -4.25 -44.05
CA GLY A 132 -5.12 -4.13 -44.47
C GLY A 132 -4.49 -2.75 -44.27
N ARG A 133 -5.10 -1.86 -43.48
CA ARG A 133 -4.52 -0.55 -43.12
C ARG A 133 -3.56 -0.70 -41.97
N ARG A 134 -2.34 -0.25 -42.12
CA ARG A 134 -1.31 -0.31 -41.10
C ARG A 134 -1.12 1.04 -40.44
N ILE A 135 -1.28 1.06 -39.11
CA ILE A 135 -1.12 2.25 -38.30
C ILE A 135 -0.15 2.00 -37.15
N ARG A 136 0.40 3.09 -36.62
CA ARG A 136 1.09 3.13 -35.31
C ARG A 136 0.29 4.00 -34.35
N VAL A 137 0.06 3.48 -33.14
CA VAL A 137 -0.47 4.25 -32.03
C VAL A 137 0.62 4.42 -30.99
N THR A 138 0.85 5.65 -30.54
CA THR A 138 1.73 5.95 -29.42
C THR A 138 0.94 6.73 -28.39
N SER A 139 0.87 6.24 -27.15
CA SER A 139 0.25 6.98 -26.06
C SER A 139 1.20 7.15 -24.88
N LYS A 140 1.09 8.30 -24.21
CA LYS A 140 1.78 8.59 -22.95
C LYS A 140 0.75 9.10 -21.95
N ARG A 141 0.69 8.46 -20.79
CA ARG A 141 -0.28 8.75 -19.74
C ARG A 141 0.40 9.20 -18.47
N ILE A 142 -0.19 10.22 -17.82
CA ILE A 142 0.25 10.75 -16.54
C ILE A 142 -0.95 10.98 -15.62
N VAL A 143 -0.80 10.63 -14.32
CA VAL A 143 -1.63 11.12 -13.21
C VAL A 143 -0.72 12.03 -12.39
N SER A 144 -1.00 13.32 -12.40
CA SER A 144 -0.05 14.32 -11.90
C SER A 144 0.15 14.20 -10.38
N LEU A 145 1.39 14.01 -9.96
CA LEU A 145 1.80 14.03 -8.55
C LEU A 145 1.90 15.45 -7.98
N VAL A 146 1.83 16.48 -8.82
CA VAL A 146 1.93 17.90 -8.44
C VAL A 146 0.55 18.57 -8.47
N GLN A 147 -0.17 18.44 -9.59
CA GLN A 147 -1.53 18.95 -9.74
C GLN A 147 -2.53 17.82 -9.47
N ARG A 148 -2.81 17.54 -8.21
CA ARG A 148 -3.48 16.32 -7.76
C ARG A 148 -4.83 16.00 -8.40
N SER A 149 -5.59 17.02 -8.85
CA SER A 149 -6.89 16.84 -9.53
C SER A 149 -6.76 16.52 -11.01
N VAL A 150 -5.51 16.41 -11.55
CA VAL A 150 -5.22 16.38 -12.98
C VAL A 150 -4.62 15.05 -13.37
N ALA A 151 -5.15 14.51 -14.49
CA ALA A 151 -4.53 13.46 -15.27
C ALA A 151 -4.51 13.88 -16.74
N ALA A 152 -3.56 13.36 -17.54
CA ALA A 152 -3.49 13.69 -18.95
C ALA A 152 -2.98 12.51 -19.78
N ILE A 153 -3.40 12.50 -21.06
CA ILE A 153 -2.98 11.51 -22.06
C ILE A 153 -2.57 12.24 -23.33
N SER A 154 -1.37 11.99 -23.82
CA SER A 154 -0.98 12.30 -25.19
C SER A 154 -1.20 11.04 -26.03
N TYR A 155 -2.00 11.14 -27.08
CA TYR A 155 -2.38 10.04 -27.97
C TYR A 155 -2.08 10.44 -29.41
N ASP A 156 -1.25 9.66 -30.09
CA ASP A 156 -0.78 9.93 -31.44
C ASP A 156 -1.07 8.74 -32.36
N VAL A 157 -1.67 9.00 -33.51
CA VAL A 157 -1.97 8.01 -34.56
C VAL A 157 -1.25 8.38 -35.83
N GLU A 158 -0.38 7.51 -36.35
CA GLU A 158 0.36 7.63 -37.59
C GLU A 158 -0.13 6.62 -38.64
N SER A 159 -0.35 7.07 -39.88
CA SER A 159 -0.53 6.16 -41.02
C SER A 159 0.84 5.69 -41.52
N LEU A 160 1.06 4.37 -41.67
CA LEU A 160 2.39 3.83 -42.02
C LEU A 160 2.59 3.57 -43.52
N ASP A 161 1.57 3.13 -44.25
CA ASP A 161 1.75 2.61 -45.60
C ASP A 161 0.72 3.10 -46.62
N LEU A 162 -0.52 3.31 -46.25
CA LEU A 162 -1.61 3.70 -47.14
C LEU A 162 -2.43 4.85 -46.57
N PRO A 163 -3.05 5.70 -47.38
CA PRO A 163 -3.97 6.71 -46.87
C PRO A 163 -5.08 6.02 -46.04
N VAL A 164 -5.41 6.62 -44.90
CA VAL A 164 -6.39 6.09 -43.99
C VAL A 164 -7.28 7.18 -43.41
N ARG A 165 -8.57 6.92 -43.27
CA ARG A 165 -9.46 7.75 -42.46
C ARG A 165 -9.43 7.28 -41.01
N VAL A 166 -9.09 8.16 -40.10
CA VAL A 166 -9.12 7.88 -38.68
C VAL A 166 -10.23 8.65 -37.99
N VAL A 167 -10.90 8.00 -37.03
CA VAL A 167 -11.87 8.63 -36.14
C VAL A 167 -11.42 8.34 -34.71
N VAL A 168 -10.99 9.38 -33.98
CA VAL A 168 -10.61 9.31 -32.59
C VAL A 168 -11.75 9.82 -31.73
N GLN A 169 -12.25 8.99 -30.80
CA GLN A 169 -13.32 9.33 -29.86
C GLN A 169 -12.76 9.34 -28.45
N SER A 170 -12.53 10.53 -27.92
CA SER A 170 -12.13 10.74 -26.53
C SER A 170 -13.36 10.84 -25.65
N GLU A 171 -13.43 10.01 -24.59
CA GLU A 171 -14.65 9.84 -23.81
C GLU A 171 -14.42 10.07 -22.31
N LEU A 172 -15.47 10.59 -21.64
CA LEU A 172 -15.76 10.44 -20.21
C LEU A 172 -16.91 9.45 -20.11
N VAL A 173 -16.73 8.33 -19.40
CA VAL A 173 -17.75 7.27 -19.28
C VAL A 173 -18.04 7.00 -17.81
N ALA A 174 -19.30 7.13 -17.40
CA ALA A 174 -19.75 6.78 -16.07
C ALA A 174 -20.57 5.48 -16.11
N ASN A 175 -20.76 4.84 -14.95
CA ASN A 175 -21.57 3.62 -14.81
C ASN A 175 -21.19 2.49 -15.78
N GLU A 176 -19.88 2.30 -16.01
CA GLU A 176 -19.43 1.14 -16.79
C GLU A 176 -19.91 -0.18 -16.16
N PRO A 177 -20.27 -1.19 -16.96
CA PRO A 177 -20.72 -2.48 -16.45
C PRO A 177 -19.70 -3.11 -15.50
N SER A 178 -20.14 -3.50 -14.33
CA SER A 178 -19.31 -4.17 -13.33
C SER A 178 -19.13 -5.65 -13.64
N GLN A 179 -18.02 -6.25 -13.22
CA GLN A 179 -17.82 -7.70 -13.31
C GLN A 179 -18.73 -8.45 -12.30
N PRO A 180 -19.04 -9.76 -12.55
CA PRO A 180 -19.80 -10.56 -11.61
C PRO A 180 -19.18 -10.59 -10.22
N ALA A 181 -20.01 -10.61 -9.17
CA ALA A 181 -19.57 -10.73 -7.80
C ALA A 181 -18.75 -12.01 -7.58
N SER A 182 -17.68 -11.90 -6.82
CA SER A 182 -16.84 -13.03 -6.35
C SER A 182 -17.24 -13.42 -4.93
N ASN A 183 -17.10 -14.71 -4.58
CA ASN A 183 -17.20 -15.18 -3.20
C ASN A 183 -15.89 -15.03 -2.42
N ASP A 184 -14.80 -14.62 -3.07
CA ASP A 184 -13.53 -14.36 -2.41
C ASP A 184 -13.61 -13.06 -1.61
N PRO A 185 -13.40 -13.07 -0.27
CA PRO A 185 -13.48 -11.87 0.56
C PRO A 185 -12.39 -10.83 0.25
N ARG A 186 -11.39 -11.19 -0.56
CA ARG A 186 -10.32 -10.30 -1.03
C ARG A 186 -10.73 -9.51 -2.28
N ALA A 187 -11.71 -9.99 -3.03
CA ALA A 187 -12.28 -9.29 -4.18
C ALA A 187 -13.25 -8.19 -3.75
N SER A 188 -13.55 -7.29 -4.67
CA SER A 188 -14.54 -6.23 -4.45
C SER A 188 -15.97 -6.73 -4.58
N SER A 189 -16.85 -6.13 -3.80
CA SER A 189 -18.30 -6.24 -3.99
C SER A 189 -18.74 -5.45 -5.22
N THR A 190 -19.73 -5.97 -5.93
CA THR A 190 -20.30 -5.33 -7.11
C THR A 190 -21.50 -4.46 -6.74
N ILE A 191 -21.55 -3.24 -7.25
CA ILE A 191 -22.71 -2.35 -7.16
C ILE A 191 -23.06 -1.92 -8.59
N ASP A 192 -24.25 -2.28 -9.03
CA ASP A 192 -24.74 -1.88 -10.35
C ASP A 192 -25.23 -0.42 -10.31
N ILE A 193 -24.81 0.37 -11.29
CA ILE A 193 -25.21 1.78 -11.48
C ILE A 193 -25.09 2.57 -10.15
N PRO A 194 -23.88 2.73 -9.60
CA PRO A 194 -23.69 3.43 -8.33
C PRO A 194 -23.90 4.95 -8.44
N LEU A 195 -23.89 5.51 -9.65
CA LEU A 195 -23.88 6.93 -9.93
C LEU A 195 -25.17 7.38 -10.61
N ARG A 196 -25.73 8.48 -10.11
CA ARG A 196 -26.85 9.18 -10.71
C ARG A 196 -26.35 10.47 -11.36
N SER A 197 -26.64 10.65 -12.67
CA SER A 197 -26.31 11.90 -13.37
C SER A 197 -27.10 13.09 -12.76
N GLU A 198 -26.40 14.19 -12.57
CA GLU A 198 -26.98 15.44 -12.07
C GLU A 198 -26.75 16.62 -13.03
N PHE A 199 -25.73 16.52 -13.89
CA PHE A 199 -25.45 17.51 -14.91
C PHE A 199 -24.49 16.94 -15.97
N HIS A 200 -24.66 17.34 -17.22
CA HIS A 200 -23.70 17.13 -18.29
C HIS A 200 -23.67 18.34 -19.24
N ALA A 201 -22.51 18.62 -19.80
CA ALA A 201 -22.35 19.70 -20.78
C ALA A 201 -21.18 19.42 -21.74
N HIS A 202 -21.24 20.03 -22.93
CA HIS A 202 -20.13 20.06 -23.87
C HIS A 202 -20.05 21.43 -24.56
N ASP A 203 -18.82 21.84 -24.88
CA ASP A 203 -18.55 23.06 -25.66
C ASP A 203 -17.19 22.93 -26.35
N GLY A 204 -17.17 23.02 -27.68
CA GLY A 204 -15.94 22.91 -28.47
C GLY A 204 -15.21 21.58 -28.26
N LEU A 205 -14.06 21.58 -27.61
CA LEU A 205 -13.24 20.41 -27.29
C LEU A 205 -13.43 19.94 -25.84
N ARG A 206 -14.38 20.49 -25.14
CA ARG A 206 -14.60 20.24 -23.73
C ARG A 206 -15.88 19.45 -23.46
N CYS A 207 -15.83 18.50 -22.49
CA CYS A 207 -16.99 17.87 -21.89
C CYS A 207 -16.86 17.85 -20.36
N GLU A 208 -18.03 17.90 -19.69
CA GLU A 208 -18.17 17.86 -18.24
C GLU A 208 -19.33 16.94 -17.85
N LEU A 209 -19.12 16.10 -16.84
CA LEU A 209 -20.13 15.24 -16.21
C LEU A 209 -20.12 15.47 -14.69
N LEU A 210 -21.31 15.58 -14.11
CA LEU A 210 -21.50 15.64 -12.66
C LEU A 210 -22.42 14.50 -12.24
N HIS A 211 -21.95 13.69 -11.33
CA HIS A 211 -22.70 12.56 -10.76
C HIS A 211 -22.79 12.64 -9.25
N ARG A 212 -23.73 11.89 -8.68
CA ARG A 212 -23.87 11.70 -7.25
C ARG A 212 -24.10 10.23 -6.94
N THR A 213 -23.45 9.72 -5.90
CA THR A 213 -23.70 8.38 -5.37
C THR A 213 -25.11 8.27 -4.78
N ASN A 214 -25.67 7.06 -4.83
CA ASN A 214 -27.09 6.86 -4.48
C ASN A 214 -27.34 6.92 -2.97
N PHE A 215 -26.48 6.30 -2.15
CA PHE A 215 -26.68 6.18 -0.70
C PHE A 215 -25.68 6.98 0.10
N SER A 216 -24.40 7.03 -0.28
CA SER A 216 -23.38 7.84 0.43
C SER A 216 -23.50 9.33 0.16
N ALA A 217 -24.33 9.73 -0.83
CA ALA A 217 -24.66 11.11 -1.19
C ALA A 217 -23.45 12.01 -1.51
N GLN A 218 -22.38 11.42 -2.06
CA GLN A 218 -21.17 12.14 -2.50
C GLN A 218 -21.34 12.62 -3.94
N SER A 219 -21.11 13.92 -4.19
CA SER A 219 -21.12 14.50 -5.53
C SER A 219 -19.71 14.49 -6.12
N MET A 220 -19.58 14.15 -7.39
CA MET A 220 -18.30 14.15 -8.11
C MET A 220 -18.45 14.76 -9.49
N ALA A 221 -17.50 15.60 -9.88
CA ALA A 221 -17.39 16.19 -11.20
C ALA A 221 -16.15 15.64 -11.91
N ALA A 222 -16.31 15.35 -13.19
CA ALA A 222 -15.22 15.03 -14.10
C ALA A 222 -15.33 15.94 -15.33
N ALA A 223 -14.23 16.58 -15.73
CA ALA A 223 -14.18 17.35 -16.95
C ALA A 223 -12.96 16.97 -17.78
N MET A 224 -13.10 17.07 -19.10
CA MET A 224 -11.99 16.90 -20.04
C MET A 224 -11.94 18.06 -21.03
N ASP A 225 -10.73 18.40 -21.49
CA ASP A 225 -10.49 19.33 -22.58
C ASP A 225 -9.30 18.85 -23.41
N HIS A 226 -9.16 19.34 -24.65
CA HIS A 226 -8.21 18.77 -25.58
C HIS A 226 -7.40 19.84 -26.33
N GLU A 227 -6.20 19.44 -26.72
CA GLU A 227 -5.43 20.03 -27.81
C GLU A 227 -5.35 19.02 -28.93
N VAL A 228 -5.57 19.47 -30.17
CA VAL A 228 -5.57 18.58 -31.35
C VAL A 228 -4.67 19.15 -32.42
N GLU A 229 -3.75 18.34 -32.91
CA GLU A 229 -2.82 18.64 -33.96
C GLU A 229 -2.93 17.60 -35.09
N GLY A 230 -3.12 18.05 -36.32
CA GLY A 230 -3.30 17.14 -37.45
C GLY A 230 -3.55 17.88 -38.76
N PRO A 231 -3.93 17.16 -39.83
CA PRO A 231 -4.22 17.74 -41.13
C PRO A 231 -5.30 18.84 -41.08
N ALA A 232 -5.13 19.89 -41.89
CA ALA A 232 -6.08 21.03 -41.96
C ALA A 232 -7.53 20.60 -42.29
N SER A 233 -7.72 19.43 -42.85
CA SER A 233 -9.04 18.84 -43.19
C SER A 233 -9.76 18.18 -42.02
N MET A 234 -9.14 18.10 -40.85
CA MET A 234 -9.74 17.45 -39.67
C MET A 234 -11.04 18.13 -39.26
N LYS A 235 -11.96 17.33 -38.74
CA LYS A 235 -13.25 17.79 -38.22
C LYS A 235 -13.37 17.38 -36.75
N VAL A 236 -13.96 18.26 -35.96
CA VAL A 236 -14.22 18.03 -34.55
C VAL A 236 -15.70 18.13 -34.27
N HIS A 237 -16.21 17.24 -33.44
CA HIS A 237 -17.58 17.23 -32.92
C HIS A 237 -17.58 16.82 -31.46
N SER A 238 -18.43 17.41 -30.65
CA SER A 238 -18.62 17.02 -29.25
C SER A 238 -20.07 16.78 -28.92
N GLU A 239 -20.32 15.89 -27.99
CA GLU A 239 -21.66 15.53 -27.49
C GLU A 239 -21.59 15.13 -26.02
N SER A 240 -22.69 15.28 -25.28
CA SER A 240 -22.78 14.82 -23.91
C SER A 240 -24.16 14.28 -23.57
N PHE A 241 -24.20 13.26 -22.74
CA PHE A 241 -25.38 12.58 -22.22
C PHE A 241 -25.19 12.31 -20.72
N ASP A 242 -26.19 11.72 -20.08
CA ASP A 242 -26.16 11.45 -18.63
C ASP A 242 -24.88 10.78 -18.14
N ASP A 243 -24.41 9.74 -18.84
CA ASP A 243 -23.24 8.94 -18.45
C ASP A 243 -22.09 9.00 -19.49
N LEU A 244 -22.18 9.87 -20.49
CA LEU A 244 -21.19 9.96 -21.57
C LEU A 244 -20.91 11.40 -21.96
N GLY A 245 -19.64 11.79 -21.94
CA GLY A 245 -19.14 12.96 -22.64
C GLY A 245 -18.16 12.51 -23.72
N ARG A 246 -18.31 12.98 -24.98
CA ARG A 246 -17.49 12.53 -26.09
C ARG A 246 -17.01 13.70 -26.96
N VAL A 247 -15.73 13.68 -27.30
CA VAL A 247 -15.15 14.52 -28.36
C VAL A 247 -14.65 13.60 -29.46
N THR A 248 -15.16 13.81 -30.68
CA THR A 248 -14.83 13.02 -31.88
C THR A 248 -14.00 13.86 -32.82
N VAL A 249 -12.81 13.38 -33.18
CA VAL A 249 -11.91 13.99 -34.16
C VAL A 249 -11.79 13.04 -35.35
N THR A 250 -12.09 13.54 -36.54
CA THR A 250 -11.99 12.78 -37.79
C THR A 250 -10.95 13.42 -38.68
N ALA A 251 -10.01 12.64 -39.22
CA ALA A 251 -8.99 13.08 -40.16
C ALA A 251 -8.73 12.01 -41.21
N SER A 252 -8.21 12.45 -42.36
CA SER A 252 -7.64 11.56 -43.37
C SER A 252 -6.12 11.78 -43.32
N LEU A 253 -5.37 10.70 -43.13
CA LEU A 253 -3.90 10.72 -42.98
C LEU A 253 -3.27 10.09 -44.23
N GLU A 254 -2.37 10.79 -44.88
CA GLU A 254 -1.47 10.19 -45.86
C GLU A 254 -0.35 9.40 -45.11
N PRO A 255 0.37 8.48 -45.81
CA PRO A 255 1.47 7.77 -45.16
C PRO A 255 2.51 8.72 -44.56
N GLY A 256 2.82 8.53 -43.26
CA GLY A 256 3.71 9.37 -42.46
C GLY A 256 3.05 10.63 -41.87
N GLU A 257 1.76 10.87 -42.13
CA GLU A 257 1.01 11.92 -41.42
C GLU A 257 0.47 11.40 -40.06
N HIS A 258 0.32 12.36 -39.13
CA HIS A 258 -0.08 12.12 -37.77
C HIS A 258 -1.38 12.86 -37.38
N LEU A 259 -2.17 12.26 -36.51
CA LEU A 259 -3.19 12.93 -35.72
C LEU A 259 -2.81 12.79 -34.25
N ARG A 260 -2.44 13.90 -33.61
CA ARG A 260 -2.12 13.94 -32.19
C ARG A 260 -3.24 14.60 -31.41
N LEU A 261 -3.65 13.96 -30.31
CA LEU A 261 -4.62 14.47 -29.37
C LEU A 261 -4.01 14.46 -27.98
N ILE A 262 -4.00 15.62 -27.31
CA ILE A 262 -3.68 15.73 -25.90
C ILE A 262 -4.99 15.89 -25.15
N LYS A 263 -5.28 14.98 -24.25
CA LYS A 263 -6.46 14.98 -23.39
C LYS A 263 -6.05 15.36 -21.98
N TYR A 264 -6.63 16.42 -21.45
CA TYR A 264 -6.56 16.79 -20.03
C TYR A 264 -7.84 16.35 -19.36
N VAL A 265 -7.73 15.70 -18.20
CA VAL A 265 -8.87 15.25 -17.40
C VAL A 265 -8.70 15.77 -15.99
N THR A 266 -9.78 16.30 -15.43
CA THR A 266 -9.79 16.78 -14.05
C THR A 266 -10.94 16.20 -13.29
N TYR A 267 -10.69 15.91 -12.00
CA TYR A 267 -11.67 15.35 -11.08
C TYR A 267 -11.79 16.17 -9.81
N GLY A 268 -12.98 16.19 -9.26
CA GLY A 268 -13.25 16.69 -7.92
C GLY A 268 -14.45 15.98 -7.32
N TRP A 269 -14.47 15.88 -5.99
CA TRP A 269 -15.62 15.34 -5.28
C TRP A 269 -15.81 15.99 -3.90
N SER A 270 -17.03 15.94 -3.40
CA SER A 270 -17.37 16.43 -2.06
C SER A 270 -18.72 15.87 -1.61
N ALA A 271 -18.85 15.64 -0.28
CA ALA A 271 -20.14 15.38 0.34
C ALA A 271 -20.87 16.67 0.78
N GLU A 272 -20.16 17.82 0.85
CA GLU A 272 -20.62 19.04 1.50
C GLU A 272 -20.75 20.26 0.57
N ARG A 273 -19.89 20.33 -0.47
CA ARG A 273 -19.86 21.48 -1.40
C ARG A 273 -21.07 21.50 -2.31
N SER A 274 -21.51 22.70 -2.70
CA SER A 274 -22.50 22.86 -3.77
C SER A 274 -21.97 22.33 -5.10
N LYS A 275 -22.88 21.99 -6.00
CA LYS A 275 -22.56 21.51 -7.34
C LYS A 275 -21.76 22.55 -8.14
N GLU A 276 -22.16 23.81 -8.02
CA GLU A 276 -21.52 24.95 -8.70
C GLU A 276 -20.07 25.08 -8.22
N ALA A 277 -19.83 25.08 -6.91
CA ALA A 277 -18.48 25.19 -6.35
C ALA A 277 -17.58 24.01 -6.71
N LEU A 278 -18.16 22.80 -6.86
CA LEU A 278 -17.41 21.62 -7.30
C LEU A 278 -17.03 21.71 -8.78
N ARG A 279 -17.95 22.17 -9.61
CA ARG A 279 -17.70 22.42 -11.04
C ARG A 279 -16.65 23.52 -11.24
N ASP A 280 -16.76 24.65 -10.54
CA ASP A 280 -15.77 25.75 -10.62
C ASP A 280 -14.38 25.25 -10.21
N GLN A 281 -14.28 24.35 -9.22
CA GLN A 281 -13.01 23.74 -8.83
C GLN A 281 -12.39 22.89 -9.94
N VAL A 282 -13.20 22.03 -10.57
CA VAL A 282 -12.75 21.14 -11.66
C VAL A 282 -12.37 21.98 -12.89
N ASP A 283 -13.15 23.00 -13.21
CA ASP A 283 -12.88 23.94 -14.28
C ASP A 283 -11.58 24.70 -14.08
N GLY A 284 -11.35 25.25 -12.89
CA GLY A 284 -10.10 25.96 -12.56
C GLY A 284 -8.89 25.05 -12.69
N ALA A 285 -9.00 23.77 -12.25
CA ALA A 285 -7.94 22.79 -12.40
C ALA A 285 -7.66 22.45 -13.89
N LEU A 286 -8.71 22.37 -14.71
CA LEU A 286 -8.59 22.07 -16.13
C LEU A 286 -7.88 23.22 -16.89
N VAL A 287 -8.23 24.46 -16.59
CA VAL A 287 -7.54 25.64 -17.16
C VAL A 287 -6.07 25.64 -16.76
N ALA A 288 -5.75 25.41 -15.48
CA ALA A 288 -4.37 25.37 -15.02
C ALA A 288 -3.56 24.23 -15.68
N ALA A 289 -4.17 23.07 -15.91
CA ALA A 289 -3.53 21.95 -16.59
C ALA A 289 -3.20 22.28 -18.05
N ARG A 290 -4.13 22.91 -18.76
CA ARG A 290 -3.91 23.38 -20.14
C ARG A 290 -2.82 24.45 -20.25
N ASP A 291 -2.84 25.44 -19.33
CA ASP A 291 -1.81 26.49 -19.30
C ASP A 291 -0.42 25.90 -18.99
N THR A 292 -0.33 24.86 -18.19
CA THR A 292 0.91 24.13 -17.93
C THR A 292 1.37 23.33 -19.15
N GLY A 293 0.42 22.78 -19.91
CA GLY A 293 0.67 21.90 -21.05
C GLY A 293 1.14 20.49 -20.64
N PHE A 294 1.03 19.54 -21.55
CA PHE A 294 1.39 18.13 -21.27
C PHE A 294 2.87 17.97 -20.90
N ASP A 295 3.76 18.61 -21.65
CA ASP A 295 5.20 18.54 -21.39
C ASP A 295 5.58 19.26 -20.08
N GLY A 296 4.85 20.33 -19.72
CA GLY A 296 5.00 21.02 -18.45
C GLY A 296 4.57 20.14 -17.27
N LEU A 297 3.47 19.40 -17.39
CA LEU A 297 3.03 18.43 -16.37
C LEU A 297 4.07 17.32 -16.18
N CYS A 298 4.63 16.78 -17.27
CA CYS A 298 5.69 15.77 -17.22
C CYS A 298 6.97 16.32 -16.56
N ALA A 299 7.34 17.57 -16.84
CA ALA A 299 8.52 18.21 -16.25
C ALA A 299 8.36 18.44 -14.74
N GLN A 300 7.20 18.96 -14.30
CA GLN A 300 6.88 19.12 -12.88
C GLN A 300 6.92 17.79 -12.13
N GLN A 301 6.37 16.73 -12.73
CA GLN A 301 6.36 15.39 -12.13
C GLN A 301 7.78 14.82 -12.04
N ARG A 302 8.59 14.99 -13.08
CA ARG A 302 9.97 14.55 -13.09
C ARG A 302 10.80 15.22 -11.98
N GLU A 303 10.64 16.52 -11.79
CA GLU A 303 11.33 17.28 -10.73
C GLU A 303 10.95 16.75 -9.34
N LEU A 304 9.66 16.52 -9.08
CA LEU A 304 9.20 15.94 -7.82
C LEU A 304 9.77 14.55 -7.60
N LEU A 305 9.78 13.69 -8.63
CA LEU A 305 10.30 12.34 -8.54
C LEU A 305 11.82 12.30 -8.38
N ASP A 306 12.57 13.19 -9.04
CA ASP A 306 14.02 13.30 -8.83
C ASP A 306 14.35 13.67 -7.38
N ASP A 307 13.59 14.60 -6.76
CA ASP A 307 13.73 14.94 -5.33
C ASP A 307 13.32 13.76 -4.41
N PHE A 308 12.27 13.02 -4.77
CA PHE A 308 11.87 11.82 -4.02
C PHE A 308 12.95 10.73 -4.09
N TRP A 309 13.45 10.40 -5.27
CA TRP A 309 14.47 9.37 -5.46
C TRP A 309 15.80 9.74 -4.78
N ASP A 310 16.18 11.02 -4.79
CA ASP A 310 17.36 11.49 -4.04
C ASP A 310 17.23 11.28 -2.52
N ARG A 311 15.99 11.20 -2.01
CA ARG A 311 15.72 10.99 -0.57
C ARG A 311 15.41 9.56 -0.19
N ALA A 312 14.84 8.76 -1.09
CA ALA A 312 14.20 7.48 -0.76
C ALA A 312 14.75 6.28 -1.52
N ASP A 313 15.60 6.47 -2.55
CA ASP A 313 16.11 5.35 -3.35
C ASP A 313 16.86 4.33 -2.49
N VAL A 314 16.70 3.07 -2.85
CA VAL A 314 17.44 1.94 -2.31
C VAL A 314 18.16 1.26 -3.48
N GLU A 315 19.47 1.17 -3.36
CA GLU A 315 20.35 0.55 -4.35
C GLU A 315 20.79 -0.82 -3.84
N LEU A 316 20.60 -1.85 -4.64
CA LEU A 316 21.01 -3.22 -4.37
C LEU A 316 21.83 -3.76 -5.53
N GLU A 317 23.05 -4.25 -5.27
CA GLU A 317 23.89 -4.93 -6.23
C GLU A 317 23.97 -6.42 -5.90
N GLY A 318 23.76 -7.28 -6.92
CA GLY A 318 23.73 -8.73 -6.80
C GLY A 318 22.39 -9.36 -7.18
N ASP A 319 21.29 -8.57 -7.28
CA ASP A 319 19.97 -9.06 -7.72
C ASP A 319 19.17 -7.95 -8.40
N ASP A 320 19.16 -7.93 -9.72
CA ASP A 320 18.48 -6.91 -10.53
C ASP A 320 16.94 -6.96 -10.40
N GLU A 321 16.37 -8.14 -10.12
CA GLU A 321 14.92 -8.27 -9.95
C GLU A 321 14.46 -7.62 -8.65
N ILE A 322 15.18 -7.83 -7.56
CA ILE A 322 14.88 -7.18 -6.29
C ILE A 322 15.18 -5.67 -6.37
N GLN A 323 16.21 -5.26 -7.15
CA GLN A 323 16.46 -3.85 -7.45
C GLN A 323 15.27 -3.20 -8.18
N GLN A 324 14.70 -3.85 -9.19
CA GLN A 324 13.48 -3.38 -9.86
C GLN A 324 12.31 -3.36 -8.89
N ALA A 325 12.13 -4.44 -8.10
CA ALA A 325 11.00 -4.57 -7.17
C ALA A 325 10.99 -3.51 -6.06
N VAL A 326 12.15 -3.12 -5.51
CA VAL A 326 12.18 -2.09 -4.47
C VAL A 326 11.83 -0.71 -5.02
N ARG A 327 12.25 -0.37 -6.24
CA ARG A 327 11.86 0.89 -6.88
C ARG A 327 10.39 0.90 -7.29
N PHE A 328 9.89 -0.23 -7.79
CA PHE A 328 8.47 -0.43 -8.03
C PHE A 328 7.65 -0.22 -6.75
N SER A 329 8.09 -0.81 -5.65
CA SER A 329 7.46 -0.67 -4.34
C SER A 329 7.43 0.79 -3.87
N LEU A 330 8.56 1.47 -3.89
CA LEU A 330 8.68 2.88 -3.47
C LEU A 330 7.85 3.81 -4.36
N PHE A 331 7.82 3.58 -5.68
CA PHE A 331 6.98 4.35 -6.60
C PHE A 331 5.49 4.25 -6.27
N HIS A 332 5.00 3.03 -6.02
CA HIS A 332 3.59 2.83 -5.69
C HIS A 332 3.24 3.28 -4.26
N LEU A 333 4.16 3.20 -3.30
CA LEU A 333 3.97 3.78 -1.97
C LEU A 333 3.84 5.31 -2.04
N LEU A 334 4.72 5.99 -2.78
CA LEU A 334 4.62 7.43 -3.05
C LEU A 334 3.27 7.76 -3.70
N SER A 335 2.90 7.00 -4.72
CA SER A 335 1.68 7.23 -5.52
C SER A 335 0.40 6.96 -4.74
N SER A 336 0.42 6.06 -3.73
CA SER A 336 -0.74 5.79 -2.87
C SER A 336 -0.90 6.78 -1.73
N ALA A 337 0.17 7.52 -1.37
CA ALA A 337 0.15 8.47 -0.27
C ALA A 337 -0.74 9.68 -0.59
N ALA A 338 -1.77 9.90 0.24
CA ALA A 338 -2.75 10.99 0.09
C ALA A 338 -2.13 12.33 0.56
N ARG A 339 -1.06 12.77 -0.09
CA ARG A 339 -0.31 13.99 0.25
C ARG A 339 -1.18 15.23 0.16
N ASN A 340 -1.07 16.10 1.16
CA ASN A 340 -1.88 17.32 1.31
C ASN A 340 -3.40 17.05 1.37
N GLU A 341 -3.79 15.81 1.69
CA GLU A 341 -5.17 15.40 1.94
C GLU A 341 -5.26 14.63 3.26
N ARG A 342 -6.37 14.77 3.94
CA ARG A 342 -6.68 13.96 5.12
C ARG A 342 -7.55 12.80 4.69
N ARG A 343 -6.91 11.77 4.14
CA ARG A 343 -7.57 10.58 3.58
C ARG A 343 -6.82 9.31 3.96
N ALA A 344 -7.55 8.20 3.93
CA ALA A 344 -6.97 6.89 4.12
C ALA A 344 -6.03 6.52 2.97
N ILE A 345 -5.08 5.63 3.24
CA ILE A 345 -4.36 4.88 2.21
C ILE A 345 -5.02 3.50 2.13
N PRO A 346 -5.74 3.17 1.05
CA PRO A 346 -6.36 1.85 0.91
C PRO A 346 -5.32 0.72 0.87
N ALA A 347 -5.67 -0.49 1.31
CA ALA A 347 -4.77 -1.65 1.31
C ALA A 347 -4.23 -2.01 -0.09
N LYS A 348 -4.99 -1.70 -1.14
CA LYS A 348 -4.59 -1.83 -2.55
C LYS A 348 -4.16 -0.49 -3.19
N GLY A 349 -3.95 0.57 -2.40
CA GLY A 349 -3.79 1.92 -2.94
C GLY A 349 -5.00 2.31 -3.79
N LEU A 350 -4.74 2.96 -4.92
CA LEU A 350 -5.76 3.24 -5.94
C LEU A 350 -5.45 2.48 -7.25
N THR A 351 -4.83 1.29 -7.13
CA THR A 351 -4.43 0.43 -8.25
C THR A 351 -5.47 -0.63 -8.59
N GLY A 352 -6.46 -0.79 -7.73
CA GLY A 352 -7.59 -1.71 -7.84
C GLY A 352 -8.55 -1.53 -6.67
N ASN A 353 -9.69 -2.19 -6.74
CA ASN A 353 -10.77 -2.11 -5.75
C ASN A 353 -10.85 -3.31 -4.81
N GLY A 354 -9.83 -4.17 -4.80
CA GLY A 354 -9.75 -5.29 -3.87
C GLY A 354 -9.97 -4.84 -2.42
N TYR A 355 -10.54 -5.70 -1.59
CA TYR A 355 -10.98 -5.38 -0.23
C TYR A 355 -11.97 -4.19 -0.16
N ASN A 356 -12.78 -3.97 -1.21
CA ASN A 356 -13.70 -2.83 -1.33
C ASN A 356 -13.01 -1.44 -1.23
N GLY A 357 -11.70 -1.35 -1.43
CA GLY A 357 -10.93 -0.11 -1.28
C GLY A 357 -10.75 0.35 0.16
N HIS A 358 -10.90 -0.53 1.15
CA HIS A 358 -10.73 -0.20 2.56
C HIS A 358 -9.26 0.02 2.95
N ALA A 359 -9.05 0.89 3.92
CA ALA A 359 -7.85 0.93 4.73
C ALA A 359 -7.97 -0.04 5.91
N PHE A 360 -6.83 -0.61 6.29
CA PHE A 360 -6.64 -1.51 7.42
C PHE A 360 -5.48 -1.01 8.29
N TRP A 361 -5.15 -1.73 9.34
CA TRP A 361 -3.96 -1.51 10.16
C TRP A 361 -2.63 -1.68 9.37
N ASP A 362 -2.70 -2.30 8.19
CA ASP A 362 -1.63 -2.42 7.20
C ASP A 362 -0.95 -1.08 6.93
N THR A 363 -1.77 -0.01 6.83
CA THR A 363 -1.29 1.35 6.60
C THR A 363 -0.34 1.77 7.72
N GLU A 364 -0.79 1.71 8.97
CA GLU A 364 -0.04 2.20 10.13
C GLU A 364 1.21 1.37 10.40
N THR A 365 1.09 0.05 10.29
CA THR A 365 2.18 -0.87 10.67
C THR A 365 3.24 -0.98 9.60
N PHE A 366 2.87 -1.02 8.32
CA PHE A 366 3.80 -1.26 7.22
C PHE A 366 4.05 -0.01 6.37
N VAL A 367 3.00 0.60 5.80
CA VAL A 367 3.16 1.71 4.86
C VAL A 367 3.74 2.94 5.56
N LEU A 368 3.18 3.35 6.70
CA LEU A 368 3.68 4.51 7.45
C LEU A 368 5.05 4.26 8.09
N SER A 369 5.45 2.99 8.27
CA SER A 369 6.81 2.65 8.70
C SER A 369 7.85 3.07 7.68
N VAL A 370 7.56 2.92 6.39
CA VAL A 370 8.43 3.35 5.29
C VAL A 370 8.34 4.86 5.09
N LEU A 371 7.11 5.39 5.01
CA LEU A 371 6.90 6.81 4.75
C LEU A 371 7.45 7.71 5.86
N SER A 372 7.54 7.24 7.10
CA SER A 372 8.17 8.01 8.21
C SER A 372 9.62 8.39 7.92
N TYR A 373 10.33 7.58 7.14
CA TYR A 373 11.74 7.78 6.81
C TYR A 373 11.99 8.21 5.35
N THR A 374 10.96 8.25 4.52
CA THR A 374 11.05 8.66 3.10
C THR A 374 10.22 9.89 2.79
N MET A 375 9.05 10.03 3.44
CA MET A 375 8.09 11.12 3.20
C MET A 375 7.26 11.43 4.46
N PRO A 376 7.84 11.98 5.52
CA PRO A 376 7.16 12.18 6.80
C PRO A 376 5.91 13.07 6.72
N ASP A 377 5.84 14.04 5.80
CA ASP A 377 4.65 14.89 5.64
C ASP A 377 3.40 14.08 5.26
N ALA A 378 3.56 13.05 4.42
CA ALA A 378 2.45 12.16 4.07
C ALA A 378 1.96 11.33 5.27
N VAL A 379 2.86 11.00 6.21
CA VAL A 379 2.49 10.33 7.47
C VAL A 379 1.65 11.25 8.34
N ALA A 380 2.05 12.50 8.47
CA ALA A 380 1.28 13.49 9.22
C ALA A 380 -0.15 13.63 8.66
N ASP A 381 -0.32 13.65 7.34
CA ASP A 381 -1.64 13.75 6.70
C ASP A 381 -2.49 12.49 6.94
N ALA A 382 -1.91 11.28 6.81
CA ALA A 382 -2.59 10.03 7.12
C ALA A 382 -3.03 9.94 8.61
N LEU A 383 -2.18 10.38 9.53
CA LEU A 383 -2.51 10.42 10.96
C LEU A 383 -3.53 11.50 11.31
N ARG A 384 -3.56 12.64 10.59
CA ARG A 384 -4.64 13.63 10.71
C ARG A 384 -5.97 13.05 10.25
N TRP A 385 -6.00 12.22 9.23
CA TRP A 385 -7.22 11.48 8.86
C TRP A 385 -7.69 10.56 10.00
N ARG A 386 -6.78 9.81 10.65
CA ARG A 386 -7.15 9.04 11.85
C ARG A 386 -7.72 9.91 12.95
N TYR A 387 -7.15 11.10 13.17
CA TYR A 387 -7.64 12.06 14.14
C TYR A 387 -9.05 12.58 13.77
N ASP A 388 -9.28 12.89 12.50
CA ASP A 388 -10.60 13.33 12.00
C ASP A 388 -11.67 12.23 12.14
N THR A 389 -11.28 10.95 12.20
CA THR A 389 -12.17 9.79 12.42
C THR A 389 -12.36 9.41 13.90
N LEU A 390 -11.78 10.16 14.85
CA LEU A 390 -11.90 9.85 16.29
C LEU A 390 -13.36 9.78 16.77
N LEU A 391 -14.26 10.60 16.21
CA LEU A 391 -15.68 10.55 16.58
C LEU A 391 -16.32 9.19 16.24
N ALA A 392 -16.00 8.61 15.08
CA ALA A 392 -16.47 7.28 14.71
C ALA A 392 -15.88 6.21 15.65
N ALA A 393 -14.57 6.30 15.94
CA ALA A 393 -13.88 5.38 16.83
C ALA A 393 -14.38 5.44 18.28
N THR A 394 -14.68 6.62 18.80
CA THR A 394 -15.25 6.79 20.15
C THR A 394 -16.70 6.31 20.22
N THR A 395 -17.48 6.52 19.17
CA THR A 395 -18.84 5.98 19.06
C THR A 395 -18.82 4.44 19.05
N ARG A 396 -17.89 3.83 18.28
CA ARG A 396 -17.72 2.39 18.27
C ARG A 396 -17.31 1.85 19.66
N ALA A 397 -16.34 2.47 20.34
CA ALA A 397 -15.95 2.09 21.68
C ALA A 397 -17.16 2.10 22.65
N LYS A 398 -17.97 3.16 22.61
CA LYS A 398 -19.20 3.26 23.43
C LYS A 398 -20.20 2.16 23.10
N ASN A 399 -20.43 1.84 21.83
CA ASN A 399 -21.32 0.76 21.40
C ASN A 399 -20.85 -0.62 21.89
N LEU A 400 -19.53 -0.79 22.05
CA LEU A 400 -18.93 -2.00 22.63
C LEU A 400 -18.85 -1.98 24.17
N GLY A 401 -19.41 -0.96 24.83
CA GLY A 401 -19.37 -0.82 26.28
C GLY A 401 -18.02 -0.36 26.84
N LEU A 402 -17.17 0.22 26.02
CA LEU A 402 -15.81 0.64 26.33
C LEU A 402 -15.68 2.16 26.36
N LYS A 403 -14.57 2.68 26.91
CA LYS A 403 -14.20 4.09 26.91
C LYS A 403 -13.12 4.33 25.83
N GLY A 404 -12.89 5.61 25.50
CA GLY A 404 -11.85 6.01 24.55
C GLY A 404 -12.22 5.76 23.10
N ALA A 405 -11.28 5.33 22.26
CA ALA A 405 -11.46 5.17 20.83
C ALA A 405 -11.06 3.77 20.33
N ALA A 406 -12.01 3.05 19.72
CA ALA A 406 -11.81 1.79 19.05
C ALA A 406 -11.80 2.01 17.53
N PHE A 407 -10.63 2.20 16.94
CA PHE A 407 -10.50 2.37 15.49
C PHE A 407 -10.99 1.13 14.74
N ALA A 408 -11.62 1.37 13.58
CA ALA A 408 -12.15 0.32 12.73
C ALA A 408 -11.05 -0.60 12.19
N TRP A 409 -11.31 -1.91 12.13
CA TRP A 409 -10.41 -2.87 11.52
C TRP A 409 -10.32 -2.66 10.00
N ARG A 410 -11.45 -2.38 9.33
CA ARG A 410 -11.49 -1.98 7.92
C ARG A 410 -12.49 -0.85 7.68
N THR A 411 -12.12 0.14 6.87
CA THR A 411 -12.95 1.35 6.68
C THR A 411 -12.46 2.22 5.52
N ILE A 412 -13.35 3.08 5.00
CA ILE A 412 -12.99 4.22 4.13
C ILE A 412 -13.18 5.53 4.88
N ASN A 413 -14.26 5.70 5.67
CA ASN A 413 -14.63 6.95 6.33
C ASN A 413 -14.49 6.96 7.85
N GLY A 414 -13.93 5.89 8.44
CA GLY A 414 -13.72 5.71 9.87
C GLY A 414 -14.73 4.79 10.57
N ALA A 415 -15.89 4.51 9.96
CA ALA A 415 -16.84 3.55 10.49
C ALA A 415 -16.40 2.10 10.22
N GLU A 416 -16.65 1.17 11.15
CA GLU A 416 -16.31 -0.24 10.99
C GLU A 416 -17.15 -0.91 9.89
N CYS A 417 -16.51 -1.63 8.99
CA CYS A 417 -17.12 -2.32 7.85
C CYS A 417 -16.83 -3.82 7.79
N SER A 418 -16.30 -4.44 8.86
CA SER A 418 -16.02 -5.88 8.85
C SER A 418 -17.23 -6.70 9.27
N ALA A 419 -17.74 -7.54 8.36
CA ALA A 419 -18.71 -8.59 8.69
C ALA A 419 -18.05 -9.82 9.34
N TYR A 420 -16.71 -9.93 9.30
CA TYR A 420 -15.97 -10.97 10.01
C TYR A 420 -15.93 -10.61 11.50
N TRP A 421 -16.76 -11.32 12.28
CA TRP A 421 -17.05 -10.96 13.67
C TRP A 421 -15.81 -10.78 14.56
N PRO A 422 -14.78 -11.66 14.55
CA PRO A 422 -13.62 -11.48 15.43
C PRO A 422 -12.87 -10.18 15.14
N ALA A 423 -12.67 -9.84 13.87
CA ALA A 423 -12.01 -8.61 13.47
C ALA A 423 -12.88 -7.36 13.75
N GLY A 424 -14.13 -7.38 13.32
CA GLY A 424 -15.06 -6.26 13.52
C GLY A 424 -15.42 -5.99 14.99
N THR A 425 -15.19 -6.94 15.90
CA THR A 425 -15.58 -6.81 17.30
C THR A 425 -14.40 -6.85 18.27
N ALA A 426 -13.35 -7.62 18.02
CA ALA A 426 -12.30 -7.93 18.99
C ALA A 426 -10.86 -7.59 18.55
N ALA A 427 -10.64 -7.13 17.32
CA ALA A 427 -9.30 -6.71 16.83
C ALA A 427 -8.96 -5.29 17.30
N PHE A 428 -8.76 -5.13 18.60
CA PHE A 428 -8.46 -3.82 19.21
C PHE A 428 -7.02 -3.38 19.00
N HIS A 429 -6.11 -4.26 18.59
CA HIS A 429 -4.71 -3.92 18.28
C HIS A 429 -4.59 -2.77 17.29
N VAL A 430 -5.57 -2.60 16.38
CA VAL A 430 -5.61 -1.46 15.43
C VAL A 430 -5.43 -0.12 16.13
N GLY A 431 -6.02 0.07 17.32
CA GLY A 431 -5.84 1.28 18.13
C GLY A 431 -4.40 1.48 18.58
N ALA A 432 -3.68 0.40 18.91
CA ALA A 432 -2.27 0.45 19.28
C ALA A 432 -1.35 0.62 18.06
N ASP A 433 -1.74 0.10 16.90
CA ASP A 433 -0.99 0.27 15.64
C ASP A 433 -1.03 1.74 15.19
N VAL A 434 -2.21 2.38 15.30
CA VAL A 434 -2.36 3.82 15.07
C VAL A 434 -1.51 4.63 16.06
N ALA A 435 -1.53 4.27 17.35
CA ALA A 435 -0.71 4.92 18.38
C ALA A 435 0.80 4.74 18.11
N ASP A 436 1.21 3.54 17.67
CA ASP A 436 2.61 3.26 17.30
C ASP A 436 3.07 4.12 16.13
N ALA A 437 2.25 4.30 15.10
CA ALA A 437 2.55 5.19 13.99
C ALA A 437 2.69 6.66 14.43
N VAL A 438 1.87 7.13 15.38
CA VAL A 438 2.02 8.46 16.00
C VAL A 438 3.35 8.59 16.74
N ILE A 439 3.72 7.58 17.52
CA ILE A 439 4.98 7.54 18.28
C ILE A 439 6.18 7.59 17.32
N ARG A 440 6.17 6.74 16.30
CA ARG A 440 7.23 6.64 15.28
C ARG A 440 7.38 7.93 14.50
N TYR A 441 6.27 8.55 14.08
CA TYR A 441 6.31 9.86 13.44
C TYR A 441 6.94 10.91 14.36
N GLY A 442 6.54 10.96 15.64
CA GLY A 442 7.10 11.86 16.64
C GLY A 442 8.62 11.66 16.84
N HIS A 443 9.09 10.41 16.87
CA HIS A 443 10.52 10.10 16.97
C HIS A 443 11.31 10.48 15.71
N ALA A 444 10.74 10.21 14.53
CA ALA A 444 11.39 10.50 13.26
C ALA A 444 11.48 12.00 12.95
N THR A 445 10.52 12.81 13.41
CA THR A 445 10.40 14.22 13.03
C THR A 445 10.64 15.19 14.17
N ASN A 446 10.34 14.81 15.42
CA ASN A 446 10.28 15.69 16.59
C ASN A 446 9.27 16.86 16.41
N ASP A 447 8.17 16.65 15.68
CA ASP A 447 7.13 17.65 15.43
C ASP A 447 6.30 17.90 16.70
N LYS A 448 6.65 18.96 17.44
CA LYS A 448 5.99 19.33 18.69
C LYS A 448 4.55 19.81 18.49
N VAL A 449 4.28 20.45 17.36
CA VAL A 449 2.93 20.95 17.05
C VAL A 449 2.00 19.77 16.79
N PHE A 450 2.46 18.79 16.02
CA PHE A 450 1.71 17.56 15.78
C PHE A 450 1.50 16.77 17.08
N ASP A 451 2.55 16.63 17.94
CA ASP A 451 2.43 15.94 19.23
C ASP A 451 1.34 16.57 20.12
N ALA A 452 1.35 17.91 20.23
CA ALA A 452 0.40 18.64 21.07
C ALA A 452 -1.05 18.64 20.54
N THR A 453 -1.24 18.60 19.21
CA THR A 453 -2.57 18.79 18.59
C THR A 453 -3.22 17.47 18.16
N VAL A 454 -2.53 16.66 17.40
CA VAL A 454 -3.03 15.40 16.80
C VAL A 454 -2.59 14.18 17.62
N GLY A 455 -1.30 14.12 17.94
CA GLY A 455 -0.70 12.98 18.63
C GLY A 455 -1.30 12.74 20.00
N LEU A 456 -1.38 13.78 20.83
CA LEU A 456 -1.96 13.72 22.16
C LEU A 456 -3.41 13.22 22.12
N GLY A 457 -4.23 13.73 21.18
CA GLY A 457 -5.63 13.34 21.05
C GLY A 457 -5.80 11.86 20.72
N ILE A 458 -5.02 11.34 19.78
CA ILE A 458 -5.04 9.91 19.41
C ILE A 458 -4.53 9.04 20.57
N LEU A 459 -3.35 9.37 21.11
CA LEU A 459 -2.71 8.57 22.17
C LEU A 459 -3.56 8.46 23.42
N THR A 460 -4.20 9.54 23.86
CA THR A 460 -5.04 9.54 25.06
C THR A 460 -6.36 8.81 24.83
N ALA A 461 -6.98 8.98 23.66
CA ALA A 461 -8.22 8.27 23.32
C ALA A 461 -8.01 6.75 23.23
N THR A 462 -6.91 6.29 22.65
CA THR A 462 -6.56 4.86 22.59
C THR A 462 -6.11 4.32 23.95
N ALA A 463 -5.38 5.10 24.77
CA ALA A 463 -5.02 4.69 26.12
C ALA A 463 -6.26 4.48 27.03
N ARG A 464 -7.27 5.33 26.88
CA ARG A 464 -8.57 5.16 27.57
C ARG A 464 -9.27 3.87 27.16
N LEU A 465 -9.17 3.48 25.89
CA LEU A 465 -9.67 2.18 25.42
C LEU A 465 -8.99 1.05 26.17
N TRP A 466 -7.65 1.01 26.15
CA TRP A 466 -6.88 -0.06 26.78
C TRP A 466 -7.15 -0.19 28.25
N TYR A 467 -7.22 0.94 28.96
CA TYR A 467 -7.50 0.93 30.39
C TYR A 467 -8.93 0.45 30.71
N SER A 468 -9.90 0.72 29.83
CA SER A 468 -11.29 0.24 30.00
C SER A 468 -11.53 -1.19 29.54
N LEU A 469 -10.72 -1.70 28.61
CA LEU A 469 -10.77 -3.07 28.09
C LEU A 469 -10.07 -4.06 29.05
N GLY A 470 -8.90 -3.66 29.56
CA GLY A 470 -8.11 -4.47 30.47
C GLY A 470 -8.57 -4.37 31.93
N HIS A 471 -8.00 -5.25 32.75
CA HIS A 471 -8.25 -5.27 34.20
C HIS A 471 -7.02 -5.79 34.96
N PHE A 472 -6.94 -5.44 36.25
CA PHE A 472 -5.95 -6.03 37.15
C PHE A 472 -6.46 -7.34 37.70
N ASP A 473 -5.68 -8.42 37.59
CA ASP A 473 -5.95 -9.71 38.21
C ASP A 473 -5.58 -9.70 39.70
N ARG A 474 -5.76 -10.83 40.37
CA ARG A 474 -5.46 -10.98 41.81
C ARG A 474 -3.98 -10.91 42.16
N ALA A 475 -3.10 -11.08 41.15
CA ALA A 475 -1.66 -11.00 41.29
C ALA A 475 -1.13 -9.59 40.87
N GLU A 476 -2.03 -8.63 40.68
CA GLU A 476 -1.72 -7.23 40.23
C GLU A 476 -1.16 -7.17 38.81
N GLY A 477 -1.31 -8.22 37.99
CA GLY A 477 -1.03 -8.22 36.56
C GLY A 477 -2.15 -7.51 35.80
N PHE A 478 -1.80 -6.64 34.82
CA PHE A 478 -2.78 -6.03 33.93
C PHE A 478 -3.01 -6.92 32.73
N ARG A 479 -4.23 -7.40 32.56
CA ARG A 479 -4.66 -8.40 31.59
C ARG A 479 -5.56 -7.77 30.53
N ILE A 480 -5.46 -8.25 29.30
CA ILE A 480 -6.38 -7.94 28.20
C ILE A 480 -6.90 -9.27 27.65
N ASP A 481 -8.16 -9.55 27.92
CA ASP A 481 -8.79 -10.83 27.59
C ASP A 481 -9.78 -10.68 26.42
N GLY A 482 -10.04 -11.77 25.71
CA GLY A 482 -11.08 -11.86 24.69
C GLY A 482 -10.81 -11.04 23.42
N VAL A 483 -9.56 -10.95 22.96
CA VAL A 483 -9.16 -10.16 21.79
C VAL A 483 -8.74 -11.05 20.62
N THR A 484 -8.74 -10.45 19.43
CA THR A 484 -8.13 -11.00 18.22
C THR A 484 -6.88 -10.18 17.90
N GLY A 485 -5.72 -10.85 17.86
CA GLY A 485 -4.45 -10.24 17.44
C GLY A 485 -4.33 -10.14 15.91
N PRO A 486 -3.14 -9.82 15.40
CA PRO A 486 -2.84 -9.87 13.96
C PRO A 486 -3.15 -11.24 13.33
N ASP A 487 -2.88 -12.33 14.02
CA ASP A 487 -3.19 -13.68 13.56
C ASP A 487 -4.67 -13.99 13.65
N GLU A 488 -5.38 -13.97 12.54
CA GLU A 488 -6.81 -14.25 12.47
C GLU A 488 -7.17 -15.74 12.62
N TYR A 489 -6.18 -16.67 12.73
CA TYR A 489 -6.39 -18.06 13.09
C TYR A 489 -6.39 -18.26 14.61
N SER A 490 -6.26 -17.17 15.37
CA SER A 490 -6.38 -17.12 16.81
C SER A 490 -7.37 -16.02 17.20
N ALA A 491 -8.58 -16.36 17.58
CA ALA A 491 -9.64 -15.39 17.89
C ALA A 491 -10.17 -15.57 19.31
N ILE A 492 -10.56 -14.45 19.96
CA ILE A 492 -11.05 -14.38 21.34
C ILE A 492 -10.02 -15.01 22.30
N ALA A 493 -8.78 -14.60 22.09
CA ALA A 493 -7.65 -15.05 22.89
C ALA A 493 -7.41 -14.10 24.07
N ASP A 494 -6.95 -14.66 25.19
CA ASP A 494 -6.57 -13.89 26.36
C ASP A 494 -5.08 -13.57 26.30
N ASN A 495 -4.71 -12.35 26.67
CA ASN A 495 -3.33 -11.88 26.75
C ASN A 495 -2.51 -12.17 25.49
N ASN A 496 -3.03 -11.77 24.31
CA ASN A 496 -2.26 -11.83 23.08
C ASN A 496 -1.01 -10.94 23.21
N VAL A 497 0.18 -11.53 23.00
CA VAL A 497 1.48 -10.86 23.25
C VAL A 497 1.64 -9.61 22.41
N TYR A 498 1.29 -9.66 21.12
CA TYR A 498 1.34 -8.50 20.25
C TYR A 498 0.48 -7.36 20.80
N THR A 499 -0.81 -7.65 21.02
CA THR A 499 -1.78 -6.69 21.55
C THR A 499 -1.30 -6.08 22.87
N ASN A 500 -0.84 -6.90 23.81
CA ASN A 500 -0.42 -6.45 25.13
C ASN A 500 0.84 -5.56 25.07
N LEU A 501 1.84 -5.92 24.27
CA LEU A 501 3.06 -5.12 24.11
C LEU A 501 2.81 -3.80 23.36
N MET A 502 1.91 -3.79 22.39
CA MET A 502 1.54 -2.57 21.66
C MET A 502 0.66 -1.65 22.52
N ALA A 503 -0.29 -2.21 23.28
CA ALA A 503 -1.07 -1.47 24.28
C ALA A 503 -0.18 -0.87 25.39
N GLN A 504 0.80 -1.63 25.87
CA GLN A 504 1.81 -1.14 26.82
C GLN A 504 2.54 0.09 26.29
N ARG A 505 3.00 0.05 25.03
CA ARG A 505 3.68 1.18 24.38
C ARG A 505 2.77 2.41 24.30
N ASN A 506 1.51 2.20 23.90
CA ASN A 506 0.54 3.27 23.81
C ASN A 506 0.27 3.92 25.18
N LEU A 507 0.05 3.13 26.23
CA LEU A 507 -0.20 3.62 27.59
C LEU A 507 0.97 4.48 28.11
N PHE A 508 2.23 4.04 27.90
CA PHE A 508 3.39 4.85 28.26
C PHE A 508 3.47 6.14 27.43
N ALA A 509 3.29 6.05 26.11
CA ALA A 509 3.38 7.21 25.24
C ALA A 509 2.28 8.24 25.50
N ALA A 510 1.06 7.82 25.80
CA ALA A 510 -0.03 8.69 26.20
C ALA A 510 0.30 9.45 27.50
N ALA A 511 0.83 8.75 28.50
CA ALA A 511 1.28 9.35 29.75
C ALA A 511 2.41 10.40 29.52
N ASP A 512 3.41 10.02 28.70
CA ASP A 512 4.54 10.91 28.40
C ASP A 512 4.11 12.14 27.58
N SER A 513 3.21 11.96 26.57
CA SER A 513 2.69 13.07 25.77
C SER A 513 1.83 14.01 26.61
N ALA A 514 0.97 13.48 27.49
CA ALA A 514 0.16 14.31 28.41
C ALA A 514 1.01 15.10 29.41
N GLU A 515 2.12 14.55 29.88
CA GLU A 515 3.05 15.28 30.76
C GLU A 515 3.82 16.38 30.01
N ARG A 516 4.17 16.16 28.75
CA ARG A 516 4.82 17.18 27.91
C ARG A 516 3.88 18.32 27.51
N ASN A 517 2.60 18.02 27.25
CA ASN A 517 1.59 18.93 26.72
C ASN A 517 0.47 19.13 27.75
N ARG A 518 0.80 19.64 28.95
CA ARG A 518 -0.12 19.70 30.10
C ARG A 518 -1.37 20.54 29.88
N GLU A 519 -1.26 21.66 29.19
CA GLU A 519 -2.39 22.57 28.94
C GLU A 519 -3.39 21.88 27.99
N GLU A 520 -2.92 21.30 26.92
CA GLU A 520 -3.72 20.59 25.93
C GLU A 520 -4.32 19.30 26.53
N ALA A 521 -3.57 18.60 27.38
CA ALA A 521 -4.03 17.43 28.10
C ALA A 521 -5.21 17.76 29.03
N LEU A 522 -5.12 18.89 29.74
CA LEU A 522 -6.23 19.40 30.58
C LEU A 522 -7.47 19.76 29.74
N ALA A 523 -7.30 20.33 28.54
CA ALA A 523 -8.39 20.59 27.61
C ALA A 523 -9.08 19.29 27.12
N LEU A 524 -8.34 18.16 27.09
CA LEU A 524 -8.87 16.82 26.83
C LEU A 524 -9.35 16.09 28.10
N GLU A 525 -9.46 16.80 29.21
CA GLU A 525 -9.86 16.26 30.53
C GLU A 525 -8.95 15.11 31.00
N VAL A 526 -7.65 15.13 30.63
CA VAL A 526 -6.65 14.18 31.13
C VAL A 526 -6.06 14.73 32.41
N HIS A 527 -6.25 14.01 33.52
CA HIS A 527 -5.78 14.39 34.83
C HIS A 527 -4.64 13.50 35.32
N GLU A 528 -3.86 13.98 36.28
CA GLU A 528 -2.68 13.28 36.82
C GLU A 528 -3.02 11.85 37.31
N ALA A 529 -4.18 11.64 37.93
CA ALA A 529 -4.62 10.33 38.37
C ALA A 529 -4.72 9.34 37.19
N GLU A 530 -5.27 9.77 36.04
CA GLU A 530 -5.39 8.96 34.85
C GLU A 530 -4.02 8.61 34.25
N ILE A 531 -3.09 9.55 34.23
CA ILE A 531 -1.69 9.35 33.79
C ILE A 531 -1.01 8.29 34.66
N LEU A 532 -1.19 8.34 35.97
CA LEU A 532 -0.62 7.36 36.91
C LEU A 532 -1.21 5.95 36.72
N GLU A 533 -2.51 5.87 36.44
CA GLU A 533 -3.21 4.62 36.15
C GLU A 533 -2.70 3.98 34.87
N TRP A 534 -2.49 4.77 33.78
CA TRP A 534 -1.89 4.27 32.54
C TRP A 534 -0.49 3.71 32.76
N ARG A 535 0.34 4.45 33.52
CA ARG A 535 1.72 3.98 33.85
C ARG A 535 1.69 2.69 34.69
N ARG A 536 0.75 2.57 35.63
CA ARG A 536 0.57 1.36 36.44
C ARG A 536 0.16 0.17 35.55
N ALA A 537 -0.86 0.35 34.71
CA ALA A 537 -1.30 -0.69 33.79
C ALA A 537 -0.19 -1.15 32.84
N ALA A 538 0.56 -0.19 32.25
CA ALA A 538 1.67 -0.50 31.36
C ALA A 538 2.80 -1.27 32.06
N LYS A 539 3.15 -0.92 33.30
CA LYS A 539 4.20 -1.62 34.07
C LYS A 539 3.82 -3.03 34.47
N SER A 540 2.51 -3.25 34.69
CA SER A 540 1.97 -4.54 35.14
C SER A 540 1.43 -5.40 34.00
N MET A 541 1.65 -5.02 32.72
CA MET A 541 1.13 -5.73 31.56
C MET A 541 1.60 -7.19 31.53
N VAL A 542 0.66 -8.13 31.44
CA VAL A 542 0.94 -9.56 31.37
C VAL A 542 1.43 -9.92 29.95
N VAL A 543 2.56 -10.62 29.88
CA VAL A 543 3.12 -11.16 28.62
C VAL A 543 3.30 -12.67 28.83
N PRO A 544 2.50 -13.53 28.21
CA PRO A 544 2.56 -14.98 28.38
C PRO A 544 3.92 -15.56 27.94
N PHE A 545 4.47 -16.43 28.79
CA PHE A 545 5.70 -17.17 28.54
C PHE A 545 5.55 -18.62 28.99
N ASP A 546 5.99 -19.56 28.16
CA ASP A 546 6.01 -20.98 28.45
C ASP A 546 7.42 -21.39 28.93
N ASP A 547 7.59 -21.53 30.21
CA ASP A 547 8.86 -21.90 30.83
C ASP A 547 9.35 -23.31 30.42
N THR A 548 8.43 -24.18 30.00
CA THR A 548 8.78 -25.57 29.60
C THR A 548 9.41 -25.57 28.18
N LEU A 549 8.86 -24.79 27.29
CA LEU A 549 9.34 -24.66 25.91
C LEU A 549 10.40 -23.54 25.77
N GLY A 550 10.48 -22.62 26.74
CA GLY A 550 11.39 -21.47 26.70
C GLY A 550 10.99 -20.42 25.65
N VAL A 551 9.70 -20.32 25.31
CA VAL A 551 9.17 -19.41 24.31
C VAL A 551 8.00 -18.60 24.85
N HIS A 552 7.72 -17.44 24.25
CA HIS A 552 6.47 -16.74 24.51
C HIS A 552 5.31 -17.48 23.84
N SER A 553 4.24 -17.70 24.58
CA SER A 553 2.98 -18.19 24.03
C SER A 553 2.27 -17.01 23.35
N GLN A 554 1.94 -17.11 22.06
CA GLN A 554 1.32 -16.03 21.24
C GLN A 554 0.12 -15.40 21.96
N SER A 555 -0.65 -16.23 22.64
CA SER A 555 -1.68 -15.86 23.61
C SER A 555 -1.68 -16.87 24.76
N GLU A 556 -2.42 -16.61 25.81
CA GLU A 556 -2.49 -17.53 26.94
C GLU A 556 -2.93 -18.92 26.49
N ARG A 557 -2.13 -19.93 26.82
CA ARG A 557 -2.37 -21.36 26.50
C ARG A 557 -2.23 -21.72 24.99
N PHE A 558 -1.79 -20.84 24.12
CA PHE A 558 -1.61 -21.20 22.70
C PHE A 558 -0.69 -22.42 22.53
N THR A 559 0.40 -22.50 23.29
CA THR A 559 1.39 -23.59 23.24
C THR A 559 0.86 -24.92 23.77
N GLU A 560 -0.31 -24.94 24.43
CA GLU A 560 -0.98 -26.16 24.93
C GLU A 560 -1.91 -26.83 23.91
N HIS A 561 -2.22 -26.14 22.80
CA HIS A 561 -3.05 -26.68 21.73
C HIS A 561 -2.30 -27.75 20.94
N ASP A 562 -3.04 -28.66 20.29
CA ASP A 562 -2.46 -29.57 19.31
C ASP A 562 -1.94 -28.78 18.10
N VAL A 563 -0.81 -29.22 17.53
CA VAL A 563 -0.29 -28.67 16.27
C VAL A 563 -1.20 -29.06 15.10
N TRP A 564 -1.37 -28.16 14.13
CA TRP A 564 -2.09 -28.44 12.89
C TRP A 564 -1.42 -29.56 12.09
N ASP A 565 -2.18 -30.41 11.45
CA ASP A 565 -1.65 -31.50 10.64
C ASP A 565 -1.24 -30.96 9.24
N PHE A 566 -0.06 -30.35 9.17
CA PHE A 566 0.48 -29.81 7.93
C PHE A 566 0.81 -30.88 6.88
N VAL A 567 1.06 -32.12 7.29
CA VAL A 567 1.39 -33.22 6.40
C VAL A 567 0.15 -33.75 5.68
N ALA A 568 -1.00 -33.75 6.35
CA ALA A 568 -2.26 -34.15 5.76
C ALA A 568 -2.94 -33.01 4.94
N THR A 569 -2.43 -31.78 5.00
CA THR A 569 -3.01 -30.63 4.28
C THR A 569 -2.43 -30.54 2.86
N ALA A 570 -3.28 -30.72 1.84
CA ALA A 570 -2.88 -30.63 0.44
C ALA A 570 -2.57 -29.16 0.04
N PRO A 571 -1.65 -28.93 -0.91
CA PRO A 571 -1.30 -27.58 -1.36
C PRO A 571 -2.50 -26.73 -1.83
N GLU A 572 -3.51 -27.35 -2.42
CA GLU A 572 -4.71 -26.71 -2.95
C GLU A 572 -5.70 -26.29 -1.82
N GLN A 573 -5.45 -26.71 -0.58
CA GLN A 573 -6.24 -26.36 0.59
C GLN A 573 -5.73 -25.10 1.33
N TYR A 574 -4.75 -24.40 0.74
CA TYR A 574 -4.33 -23.08 1.20
C TYR A 574 -4.94 -21.99 0.31
N PRO A 575 -5.37 -20.85 0.89
CA PRO A 575 -5.34 -20.51 2.32
C PRO A 575 -6.35 -21.34 3.13
N LEU A 576 -5.96 -21.77 4.34
CA LEU A 576 -6.77 -22.68 5.18
C LEU A 576 -8.18 -22.14 5.45
N LEU A 577 -8.34 -20.83 5.61
CA LEU A 577 -9.62 -20.18 5.88
C LEU A 577 -10.71 -20.44 4.82
N LEU A 578 -10.35 -20.82 3.60
CA LEU A 578 -11.28 -21.11 2.52
C LEU A 578 -11.68 -22.60 2.47
N HIS A 579 -10.96 -23.46 3.22
CA HIS A 579 -11.13 -24.93 3.12
C HIS A 579 -11.45 -25.60 4.46
N PHE A 580 -11.20 -24.91 5.60
CA PHE A 580 -11.40 -25.47 6.92
C PHE A 580 -12.24 -24.53 7.80
N PRO A 581 -13.06 -25.08 8.72
CA PRO A 581 -13.83 -24.25 9.66
C PRO A 581 -12.90 -23.46 10.59
N TYR A 582 -13.20 -22.19 10.82
CA TYR A 582 -12.49 -21.39 11.83
C TYR A 582 -12.48 -22.03 13.22
N PHE A 583 -13.55 -22.73 13.59
CA PHE A 583 -13.63 -23.46 14.85
C PHE A 583 -12.50 -24.47 15.03
N ASP A 584 -12.06 -25.14 13.96
CA ASP A 584 -10.93 -26.07 14.03
C ASP A 584 -9.59 -25.32 14.10
N LEU A 585 -9.42 -24.27 13.29
CA LEU A 585 -8.22 -23.42 13.28
C LEU A 585 -7.96 -22.80 14.67
N TYR A 586 -8.99 -22.23 15.32
CA TYR A 586 -8.85 -21.57 16.64
C TYR A 586 -8.38 -22.50 17.77
N ARG A 587 -8.42 -23.80 17.57
CA ARG A 587 -8.05 -24.81 18.57
C ARG A 587 -6.70 -25.46 18.28
N LYS A 588 -5.97 -24.98 17.30
CA LYS A 588 -4.71 -25.55 16.85
C LYS A 588 -3.57 -24.53 16.93
N GLN A 589 -2.36 -25.04 17.07
CA GLN A 589 -1.17 -24.26 16.83
C GLN A 589 -0.96 -24.13 15.31
N VAL A 590 -1.51 -23.08 14.74
CA VAL A 590 -1.34 -22.67 13.34
C VAL A 590 -1.50 -21.18 13.27
N VAL A 591 -0.64 -20.51 12.52
CA VAL A 591 -0.56 -19.05 12.43
C VAL A 591 -0.78 -18.62 10.99
N LYS A 592 -1.88 -17.88 10.73
CA LYS A 592 -2.20 -17.35 9.41
C LYS A 592 -1.14 -16.37 8.93
N GLN A 593 -0.83 -15.42 9.81
CA GLN A 593 0.15 -14.36 9.58
C GLN A 593 0.92 -14.09 10.87
N ALA A 594 2.17 -13.65 10.70
CA ALA A 594 3.05 -13.38 11.81
C ALA A 594 2.41 -12.42 12.82
N ASP A 595 2.37 -12.83 14.08
CA ASP A 595 1.84 -12.10 15.24
C ASP A 595 2.98 -11.84 16.24
N LEU A 596 3.42 -12.86 16.95
CA LEU A 596 4.57 -12.74 17.84
C LEU A 596 5.87 -12.34 17.11
N VAL A 597 6.10 -12.83 15.89
CA VAL A 597 7.27 -12.44 15.09
C VAL A 597 7.20 -10.96 14.72
N LEU A 598 6.01 -10.43 14.42
CA LEU A 598 5.79 -9.01 14.20
C LEU A 598 6.02 -8.19 15.50
N ALA A 599 5.57 -8.71 16.66
CA ALA A 599 5.84 -8.09 17.96
C ALA A 599 7.35 -8.00 18.24
N MET A 600 8.13 -9.03 17.92
CA MET A 600 9.60 -9.01 18.06
C MET A 600 10.27 -7.94 17.19
N PHE A 601 9.71 -7.63 16.03
CA PHE A 601 10.17 -6.53 15.18
C PHE A 601 9.82 -5.16 15.77
N LEU A 602 8.52 -4.88 16.00
CA LEU A 602 8.06 -3.56 16.44
C LEU A 602 8.41 -3.22 17.88
N ARG A 603 8.52 -4.23 18.73
CA ARG A 603 8.84 -4.14 20.15
C ARG A 603 10.18 -4.81 20.47
N SER A 604 11.16 -4.63 19.58
CA SER A 604 12.45 -5.32 19.60
C SER A 604 13.14 -5.30 20.97
N GLY A 605 13.03 -4.20 21.72
CA GLY A 605 13.58 -4.07 23.06
C GLY A 605 12.85 -4.83 24.18
N ALA A 606 11.70 -5.46 23.90
CA ALA A 606 10.96 -6.28 24.85
C ALA A 606 11.46 -7.74 24.93
N PHE A 607 12.35 -8.14 24.03
CA PHE A 607 12.86 -9.51 23.91
C PHE A 607 14.37 -9.53 23.92
N THR A 608 14.97 -10.50 24.62
CA THR A 608 16.41 -10.76 24.51
C THR A 608 16.75 -11.45 23.18
N PRO A 609 18.03 -11.41 22.74
CA PRO A 609 18.43 -12.12 21.51
C PRO A 609 18.14 -13.64 21.55
N GLU A 610 18.28 -14.27 22.72
CA GLU A 610 17.98 -15.69 22.92
C GLU A 610 16.49 -15.96 22.78
N GLN A 611 15.64 -15.12 23.40
CA GLN A 611 14.18 -15.20 23.27
C GLN A 611 13.74 -15.01 21.81
N LYS A 612 14.31 -14.03 21.10
CA LYS A 612 13.98 -13.84 19.68
C LYS A 612 14.30 -15.07 18.84
N ARG A 613 15.45 -15.69 19.07
CA ARG A 613 15.82 -16.92 18.36
C ARG A 613 14.85 -18.05 18.69
N ALA A 614 14.63 -18.35 19.97
CA ALA A 614 13.74 -19.43 20.38
C ALA A 614 12.32 -19.25 19.86
N ASN A 615 11.77 -18.03 19.97
CA ASN A 615 10.46 -17.69 19.45
C ASN A 615 10.41 -17.84 17.93
N PHE A 616 11.41 -17.31 17.19
CA PHE A 616 11.44 -17.40 15.74
C PHE A 616 11.46 -18.86 15.28
N GLU A 617 12.35 -19.70 15.83
CA GLU A 617 12.46 -21.10 15.48
C GLU A 617 11.16 -21.88 15.78
N TYR A 618 10.46 -21.52 16.87
CA TYR A 618 9.19 -22.14 17.24
C TYR A 618 8.04 -21.74 16.31
N TYR A 619 7.86 -20.44 16.06
CA TYR A 619 6.72 -19.93 15.26
C TYR A 619 6.94 -20.09 13.76
N GLU A 620 8.17 -20.26 13.30
CA GLU A 620 8.49 -20.50 11.89
C GLU A 620 7.84 -21.79 11.38
N GLN A 621 7.78 -22.85 12.18
CA GLN A 621 7.16 -24.11 11.80
C GLN A 621 5.62 -24.11 11.89
N LEU A 622 5.01 -23.04 12.40
CA LEU A 622 3.57 -22.91 12.58
C LEU A 622 2.94 -21.90 11.62
N THR A 623 3.74 -20.99 11.01
CA THR A 623 3.24 -19.87 10.22
C THR A 623 3.07 -20.27 8.74
N VAL A 624 1.82 -20.41 8.30
CA VAL A 624 1.46 -20.83 6.94
C VAL A 624 1.56 -19.70 5.91
N ARG A 625 1.58 -18.45 6.35
CA ARG A 625 1.62 -17.26 5.47
C ARG A 625 0.44 -17.19 4.49
N ASP A 626 -0.77 -17.47 4.97
CA ASP A 626 -2.01 -17.24 4.23
C ASP A 626 -2.37 -15.75 4.15
N SER A 627 -1.35 -14.89 4.19
CA SER A 627 -1.42 -13.42 4.20
C SER A 627 -0.12 -12.82 3.68
N SER A 628 -0.22 -11.76 2.87
CA SER A 628 0.91 -11.00 2.34
C SER A 628 1.70 -10.20 3.40
N LEU A 629 1.25 -10.18 4.67
CA LEU A 629 1.85 -9.39 5.75
C LEU A 629 3.01 -10.08 6.48
N SER A 630 3.17 -11.40 6.31
CA SER A 630 4.09 -12.19 7.14
C SER A 630 5.55 -12.11 6.68
N ALA A 631 5.78 -12.25 5.38
CA ALA A 631 7.12 -12.43 4.81
C ALA A 631 8.09 -11.32 5.21
N CYS A 632 7.66 -10.05 5.23
CA CYS A 632 8.54 -8.93 5.56
C CYS A 632 9.06 -8.99 7.01
N CYS A 633 8.22 -9.27 8.01
CA CYS A 633 8.67 -9.34 9.39
C CYS A 633 9.42 -10.64 9.70
N GLN A 634 9.08 -11.77 9.03
CA GLN A 634 9.89 -12.98 9.07
C GLN A 634 11.28 -12.73 8.48
N SER A 635 11.40 -11.97 7.36
CA SER A 635 12.68 -11.54 6.80
C SER A 635 13.51 -10.77 7.82
N VAL A 636 12.91 -9.76 8.49
CA VAL A 636 13.60 -8.93 9.48
C VAL A 636 14.13 -9.74 10.66
N ILE A 637 13.30 -10.62 11.23
CA ILE A 637 13.70 -11.41 12.39
C ILE A 637 14.66 -12.54 12.01
N ALA A 638 14.44 -13.20 10.85
CA ALA A 638 15.40 -14.18 10.34
C ALA A 638 16.81 -13.59 10.20
N ALA A 639 16.92 -12.36 9.63
CA ALA A 639 18.19 -11.65 9.54
C ALA A 639 18.78 -11.38 10.94
N GLU A 640 17.97 -10.87 11.88
CA GLU A 640 18.44 -10.53 13.25
C GLU A 640 18.93 -11.76 14.03
N VAL A 641 18.29 -12.92 13.86
CA VAL A 641 18.70 -14.15 14.55
C VAL A 641 19.78 -14.95 13.79
N GLY A 642 20.16 -14.53 12.58
CA GLY A 642 21.31 -15.05 11.83
C GLY A 642 20.98 -16.01 10.68
N HIS A 643 19.71 -16.19 10.30
CA HIS A 643 19.28 -16.99 9.14
C HIS A 643 19.17 -16.13 7.89
N LEU A 644 20.31 -15.65 7.35
CA LEU A 644 20.32 -14.63 6.29
C LEU A 644 19.82 -15.11 4.94
N ALA A 645 20.11 -16.34 4.57
CA ALA A 645 19.56 -16.95 3.35
C ALA A 645 18.02 -17.00 3.42
N LEU A 646 17.47 -17.46 4.54
CA LEU A 646 16.03 -17.47 4.77
C LEU A 646 15.43 -16.06 4.82
N ALA A 647 16.14 -15.10 5.42
CA ALA A 647 15.73 -13.69 5.44
C ALA A 647 15.59 -13.13 4.02
N TYR A 648 16.52 -13.51 3.13
CA TYR A 648 16.47 -13.07 1.73
C TYR A 648 15.37 -13.77 0.93
N ASP A 649 15.09 -15.05 1.18
CA ASP A 649 13.97 -15.76 0.58
C ASP A 649 12.63 -15.10 0.95
N TYR A 650 12.43 -14.71 2.21
CA TYR A 650 11.24 -13.96 2.64
C TYR A 650 11.19 -12.53 2.11
N LEU A 651 12.34 -11.84 2.01
CA LEU A 651 12.42 -10.54 1.35
C LEU A 651 11.93 -10.65 -0.11
N ALA A 652 12.40 -11.66 -0.84
CA ALA A 652 12.00 -11.89 -2.22
C ALA A 652 10.49 -12.22 -2.33
N GLU A 653 9.94 -13.01 -1.41
CA GLU A 653 8.49 -13.29 -1.35
C GLU A 653 7.69 -11.98 -1.19
N ALA A 654 8.11 -11.08 -0.30
CA ALA A 654 7.46 -9.78 -0.14
C ALA A 654 7.64 -8.88 -1.39
N ALA A 655 8.85 -8.82 -1.94
CA ALA A 655 9.20 -7.93 -3.05
C ALA A 655 8.50 -8.32 -4.37
N LEU A 656 8.34 -9.60 -4.61
CA LEU A 656 7.77 -10.15 -5.84
C LEU A 656 6.29 -10.53 -5.71
N MET A 657 5.66 -10.23 -4.58
CA MET A 657 4.26 -10.55 -4.28
C MET A 657 3.32 -10.23 -5.45
N ASP A 658 3.39 -9.00 -5.95
CA ASP A 658 2.54 -8.52 -7.03
C ASP A 658 3.16 -8.74 -8.42
N LEU A 659 4.48 -8.60 -8.54
CA LEU A 659 5.16 -8.80 -9.82
C LEU A 659 5.08 -10.27 -10.29
N ASP A 660 5.13 -11.23 -9.38
CA ASP A 660 4.98 -12.66 -9.66
C ASP A 660 3.57 -13.21 -9.35
N ASN A 661 2.64 -12.32 -8.91
CA ASN A 661 1.26 -12.69 -8.59
C ASN A 661 1.15 -13.90 -7.63
N LEU A 662 1.97 -13.90 -6.56
CA LEU A 662 2.14 -15.04 -5.67
C LEU A 662 0.84 -15.49 -4.98
N GLU A 663 -0.04 -14.53 -4.65
CA GLU A 663 -1.36 -14.80 -4.05
C GLU A 663 -2.50 -14.90 -5.07
N HIS A 664 -2.20 -14.88 -6.36
CA HIS A 664 -3.14 -14.97 -7.49
C HIS A 664 -4.27 -13.91 -7.47
N ASN A 665 -4.05 -12.78 -6.80
CA ASN A 665 -5.03 -11.70 -6.64
C ASN A 665 -4.48 -10.29 -6.94
N THR A 666 -3.32 -10.19 -7.60
CA THR A 666 -2.77 -8.90 -8.09
C THR A 666 -3.71 -8.23 -9.08
N ARG A 667 -4.57 -9.00 -9.76
CA ARG A 667 -5.66 -8.47 -10.60
C ARG A 667 -6.58 -7.48 -9.86
N ASP A 668 -6.75 -7.63 -8.55
CA ASP A 668 -7.62 -6.80 -7.71
C ASP A 668 -6.89 -5.58 -7.11
N GLY A 669 -5.65 -5.32 -7.53
CA GLY A 669 -4.77 -4.23 -7.10
C GLY A 669 -3.52 -4.71 -6.36
N LEU A 670 -2.55 -3.82 -6.21
CA LEU A 670 -1.25 -4.09 -5.58
C LEU A 670 -1.38 -4.14 -4.04
N HIS A 671 -0.55 -4.94 -3.39
CA HIS A 671 -0.53 -5.09 -1.92
C HIS A 671 0.39 -4.05 -1.27
N MET A 672 -0.15 -2.90 -0.85
CA MET A 672 0.65 -1.78 -0.32
C MET A 672 1.53 -2.18 0.87
N ALA A 673 1.04 -3.04 1.76
CA ALA A 673 1.83 -3.53 2.89
C ALA A 673 2.99 -4.44 2.47
N SER A 674 2.83 -5.27 1.44
CA SER A 674 3.90 -6.10 0.90
C SER A 674 4.95 -5.26 0.16
N LEU A 675 4.50 -4.25 -0.60
CA LEU A 675 5.40 -3.28 -1.22
C LEU A 675 6.22 -2.53 -0.14
N ALA A 676 5.60 -2.09 0.95
CA ALA A 676 6.31 -1.54 2.10
C ALA A 676 7.27 -2.57 2.73
N GLY A 677 6.85 -3.83 2.78
CA GLY A 677 7.63 -4.96 3.25
C GLY A 677 8.96 -5.16 2.52
N THR A 678 9.03 -4.81 1.25
CA THR A 678 10.27 -4.84 0.46
C THR A 678 11.32 -3.90 1.05
N TRP A 679 10.95 -2.64 1.30
CA TRP A 679 11.84 -1.67 1.94
C TRP A 679 12.19 -2.09 3.37
N ILE A 680 11.20 -2.57 4.14
CA ILE A 680 11.39 -3.04 5.53
C ILE A 680 12.39 -4.19 5.56
N GLY A 681 12.28 -5.19 4.67
CA GLY A 681 13.21 -6.32 4.58
C GLY A 681 14.63 -5.88 4.22
N LEU A 682 14.79 -4.92 3.30
CA LEU A 682 16.10 -4.37 2.94
C LEU A 682 16.69 -3.51 4.06
N VAL A 683 15.97 -2.50 4.53
CA VAL A 683 16.50 -1.49 5.44
C VAL A 683 16.49 -1.97 6.90
N SER A 684 15.38 -2.55 7.36
CA SER A 684 15.29 -3.04 8.74
C SER A 684 15.76 -4.50 8.88
N GLY A 685 15.67 -5.31 7.82
CA GLY A 685 16.21 -6.66 7.79
C GLY A 685 17.72 -6.66 7.55
N LEU A 686 18.16 -6.48 6.31
CA LEU A 686 19.58 -6.55 5.92
C LEU A 686 20.39 -5.36 6.43
N GLY A 687 19.83 -4.14 6.36
CA GLY A 687 20.45 -2.92 6.93
C GLY A 687 20.44 -2.88 8.45
N GLY A 688 19.65 -3.75 9.09
CA GLY A 688 19.57 -3.89 10.54
C GLY A 688 19.06 -2.66 11.28
N MET A 689 18.32 -1.75 10.59
CA MET A 689 17.83 -0.52 11.19
C MET A 689 16.74 -0.78 12.23
N ARG A 690 16.92 -0.20 13.43
CA ARG A 690 15.91 -0.19 14.51
C ARG A 690 15.78 1.22 15.07
N GLU A 691 14.56 1.59 15.41
CA GLU A 691 14.26 2.80 16.16
C GLU A 691 14.41 2.52 17.67
N CYS A 692 15.19 3.32 18.35
CA CYS A 692 15.37 3.29 19.79
C CYS A 692 15.05 4.69 20.38
N GLY A 693 13.76 5.05 20.39
CA GLY A 693 13.33 6.41 20.75
C GLY A 693 13.80 7.44 19.71
N SER A 694 14.55 8.45 20.14
CA SER A 694 15.11 9.49 19.27
C SER A 694 16.45 9.12 18.62
N THR A 695 16.81 7.84 18.61
CA THR A 695 18.10 7.35 18.06
C THR A 695 17.85 6.20 17.10
N LEU A 696 18.61 6.15 16.01
CA LEU A 696 18.63 5.00 15.09
C LEU A 696 19.80 4.09 15.45
N LYS A 697 19.52 2.79 15.54
CA LYS A 697 20.51 1.73 15.70
C LYS A 697 20.60 0.91 14.41
N PHE A 698 21.83 0.54 14.01
CA PHE A 698 22.09 -0.28 12.83
C PHE A 698 22.93 -1.50 13.21
N ALA A 699 22.58 -2.65 12.68
CA ALA A 699 23.33 -3.90 12.79
C ALA A 699 23.29 -4.63 11.43
N PRO A 700 23.91 -4.06 10.38
CA PRO A 700 23.78 -4.53 9.01
C PRO A 700 24.47 -5.88 8.80
N GLN A 701 23.86 -6.71 7.97
CA GLN A 701 24.36 -8.02 7.55
C GLN A 701 23.89 -8.30 6.13
N LEU A 702 24.78 -8.74 5.23
CA LEU A 702 24.43 -9.10 3.87
C LEU A 702 24.54 -10.62 3.65
N PRO A 703 23.55 -11.25 3.00
CA PRO A 703 23.66 -12.64 2.59
C PRO A 703 24.70 -12.81 1.47
N GLU A 704 25.18 -14.02 1.27
CA GLU A 704 26.07 -14.34 0.16
C GLU A 704 25.40 -14.05 -1.18
N GLY A 705 26.11 -13.43 -2.12
CA GLY A 705 25.58 -13.02 -3.43
C GLY A 705 25.00 -11.62 -3.50
N ILE A 706 24.92 -10.90 -2.38
CA ILE A 706 24.61 -9.47 -2.35
C ILE A 706 25.92 -8.70 -2.09
N ASP A 707 26.30 -7.88 -3.06
CA ASP A 707 27.59 -7.19 -3.06
C ASP A 707 27.50 -5.81 -2.40
N ARG A 708 26.35 -5.13 -2.51
CA ARG A 708 26.13 -3.80 -1.97
C ARG A 708 24.65 -3.56 -1.68
N LEU A 709 24.36 -2.90 -0.55
CA LEU A 709 23.06 -2.31 -0.23
C LEU A 709 23.32 -0.86 0.20
N ALA A 710 22.68 0.10 -0.48
CA ALA A 710 22.72 1.49 -0.06
C ALA A 710 21.31 2.09 0.01
N PHE A 711 21.06 2.96 1.00
CA PHE A 711 19.76 3.58 1.18
C PHE A 711 19.87 4.92 1.91
N ASN A 712 18.83 5.74 1.75
CA ASN A 712 18.69 6.99 2.46
C ASN A 712 17.53 6.93 3.45
N VAL A 713 17.67 7.60 4.60
CA VAL A 713 16.61 7.78 5.59
C VAL A 713 16.54 9.23 6.06
N ALA A 714 15.32 9.78 6.09
CA ALA A 714 15.02 11.06 6.70
C ALA A 714 14.81 10.86 8.21
N PHE A 715 15.58 11.56 9.05
CA PHE A 715 15.43 11.45 10.50
C PHE A 715 15.76 12.77 11.19
N LEU A 716 14.84 13.28 11.99
CA LEU A 716 15.00 14.55 12.75
C LEU A 716 15.43 15.74 11.85
N GLY A 717 14.85 15.83 10.63
CA GLY A 717 15.18 16.87 9.67
C GLY A 717 16.54 16.69 8.96
N ARG A 718 17.20 15.56 9.14
CA ARG A 718 18.45 15.19 8.51
C ARG A 718 18.22 14.13 7.44
N ARG A 719 19.15 14.01 6.48
CA ARG A 719 19.18 12.94 5.50
C ARG A 719 20.45 12.11 5.69
N LEU A 720 20.29 10.92 6.26
CA LEU A 720 21.35 9.95 6.48
C LEU A 720 21.43 9.01 5.28
N HIS A 721 22.62 8.86 4.74
CA HIS A 721 22.97 7.82 3.75
C HIS A 721 23.74 6.71 4.43
N VAL A 722 23.32 5.48 4.19
CA VAL A 722 23.93 4.26 4.70
C VAL A 722 24.33 3.40 3.51
N GLU A 723 25.57 2.94 3.48
CA GLU A 723 26.06 2.00 2.48
C GLU A 723 26.67 0.80 3.18
N VAL A 724 26.25 -0.39 2.80
CA VAL A 724 26.67 -1.67 3.37
C VAL A 724 27.27 -2.53 2.27
N THR A 725 28.48 -2.99 2.49
CA THR A 725 29.14 -4.02 1.68
C THR A 725 29.46 -5.22 2.58
N PRO A 726 29.83 -6.39 2.05
CA PRO A 726 30.24 -7.53 2.88
C PRO A 726 31.40 -7.24 3.87
N ALA A 727 32.22 -6.25 3.57
CA ALA A 727 33.37 -5.88 4.40
C ALA A 727 33.11 -4.69 5.31
N MET A 728 32.45 -3.66 4.81
CA MET A 728 32.37 -2.35 5.47
C MET A 728 30.97 -1.76 5.38
N THR A 729 30.58 -1.09 6.44
CA THR A 729 29.38 -0.22 6.49
C THR A 729 29.81 1.23 6.66
N SER A 730 29.28 2.12 5.84
CA SER A 730 29.55 3.56 5.92
C SER A 730 28.30 4.38 6.16
N TYR A 731 28.45 5.48 6.88
CA TYR A 731 27.40 6.43 7.23
C TYR A 731 27.84 7.84 6.88
N VAL A 732 27.01 8.60 6.19
CA VAL A 732 27.28 10.01 5.88
C VAL A 732 25.98 10.82 5.86
N LEU A 733 25.99 12.03 6.39
CA LEU A 733 24.86 12.95 6.25
C LEU A 733 24.94 13.63 4.87
N LYS A 734 23.88 13.47 4.08
CA LYS A 734 23.69 14.23 2.83
C LYS A 734 23.13 15.63 3.12
N GLN A 735 22.42 15.79 4.26
CA GLN A 735 21.81 17.05 4.67
C GLN A 735 21.61 17.12 6.19
N GLY A 736 21.75 18.31 6.77
CA GLY A 736 21.46 18.61 8.16
C GLY A 736 22.72 18.65 9.05
N ASP A 737 22.49 18.97 10.33
CA ASP A 737 23.53 19.00 11.36
C ASP A 737 23.90 17.58 11.85
N ASP A 738 25.02 17.44 12.55
CA ASP A 738 25.52 16.18 13.09
C ASP A 738 24.41 15.37 13.80
N LEU A 739 24.40 14.07 13.57
CA LEU A 739 23.42 13.12 14.09
C LEU A 739 24.12 12.01 14.88
N GLU A 740 23.65 11.76 16.12
CA GLU A 740 24.08 10.62 16.89
C GLU A 740 23.29 9.37 16.51
N ILE A 741 23.99 8.29 16.16
CA ILE A 741 23.42 6.97 15.85
C ILE A 741 24.26 5.86 16.50
N VAL A 742 23.76 4.61 16.43
CA VAL A 742 24.45 3.44 17.00
C VAL A 742 24.73 2.43 15.90
N HIS A 743 25.97 1.97 15.79
CA HIS A 743 26.38 0.79 15.00
C HIS A 743 26.72 -0.36 15.93
N GLY A 744 25.99 -1.47 15.87
CA GLY A 744 26.10 -2.56 16.83
C GLY A 744 25.83 -2.06 18.26
N GLU A 745 26.87 -1.97 19.09
CA GLU A 745 26.81 -1.42 20.45
C GLU A 745 27.53 -0.05 20.57
N GLN A 746 28.11 0.46 19.51
CA GLN A 746 28.89 1.68 19.50
C GLN A 746 28.07 2.89 19.11
N THR A 747 27.95 3.88 20.01
CA THR A 747 27.37 5.19 19.73
C THR A 747 28.42 6.11 19.11
N PHE A 748 28.05 6.86 18.05
CA PHE A 748 28.94 7.81 17.38
C PHE A 748 28.11 8.91 16.67
N SER A 749 28.83 10.00 16.34
CA SER A 749 28.25 11.12 15.61
C SER A 749 28.59 11.04 14.13
N VAL A 750 27.57 11.18 13.26
CA VAL A 750 27.73 11.25 11.82
C VAL A 750 27.65 12.70 11.38
N SER A 751 28.51 13.10 10.46
CA SER A 751 28.56 14.46 9.91
C SER A 751 28.52 14.46 8.37
N ALA A 752 28.24 15.64 7.80
CA ALA A 752 28.29 15.82 6.34
C ALA A 752 29.74 15.94 5.78
N ARG A 753 30.74 16.10 6.67
CA ARG A 753 32.14 16.38 6.28
C ARG A 753 32.95 15.11 6.01
N GLN A 754 32.61 14.02 6.69
CA GLN A 754 33.37 12.78 6.61
C GLN A 754 32.48 11.59 6.89
N ALA A 755 32.58 10.55 6.05
CA ALA A 755 31.92 9.27 6.30
C ALA A 755 32.50 8.58 7.54
N SER A 756 31.65 8.03 8.39
CA SER A 756 31.99 7.13 9.47
C SER A 756 31.87 5.70 8.98
N THR A 757 32.96 4.91 9.13
CA THR A 757 33.01 3.53 8.60
C THR A 757 33.26 2.51 9.69
N PHE A 758 32.62 1.36 9.58
CA PHE A 758 32.69 0.23 10.50
C PHE A 758 32.81 -1.08 9.73
N GLU A 759 33.37 -2.11 10.35
CA GLU A 759 33.33 -3.45 9.78
C GLU A 759 31.89 -3.96 9.78
N THR A 760 31.44 -4.52 8.65
CA THR A 760 30.18 -5.24 8.58
C THR A 760 30.32 -6.58 9.28
N ALA A 761 29.34 -6.98 10.11
CA ALA A 761 29.41 -8.23 10.84
C ALA A 761 29.56 -9.43 9.90
N SER A 762 30.63 -10.22 10.08
CA SER A 762 30.88 -11.39 9.24
C SER A 762 29.89 -12.52 9.55
N VAL A 763 29.16 -12.93 8.53
CA VAL A 763 28.06 -13.89 8.60
C VAL A 763 28.55 -15.35 8.49
N ARG A 764 29.57 -15.60 7.66
CA ARG A 764 30.02 -16.98 7.29
C ARG A 764 30.31 -17.88 8.49
N ALA A 765 30.83 -17.32 9.58
CA ALA A 765 31.14 -18.09 10.78
C ALA A 765 29.89 -18.43 11.62
N ARG A 766 28.83 -17.65 11.51
CA ARG A 766 27.61 -17.79 12.31
C ARG A 766 26.57 -18.67 11.64
N GLU A 767 26.29 -18.47 10.35
CA GLU A 767 25.35 -19.31 9.58
C GLU A 767 25.78 -20.78 9.52
N ALA A 768 27.07 -21.06 9.35
CA ALA A 768 27.60 -22.42 9.30
C ALA A 768 27.32 -23.27 10.56
N THR A 769 26.91 -22.64 11.67
CA THR A 769 26.63 -23.28 12.96
C THR A 769 25.15 -23.40 13.28
N LEU A 770 24.27 -22.71 12.50
CA LEU A 770 22.83 -22.69 12.74
C LEU A 770 22.12 -23.77 11.89
N THR A 771 21.23 -24.52 12.53
CA THR A 771 20.30 -25.40 11.80
C THR A 771 19.15 -24.55 11.25
N PRO A 772 18.86 -24.56 9.93
CA PRO A 772 17.72 -23.84 9.40
C PRO A 772 16.43 -24.26 10.11
N PRO A 773 15.55 -23.34 10.51
CA PRO A 773 14.27 -23.69 11.10
C PRO A 773 13.39 -24.42 10.08
N GLN A 774 12.54 -25.31 10.58
CA GLN A 774 11.55 -25.98 9.73
C GLN A 774 10.40 -25.03 9.42
N GLN A 775 9.87 -25.11 8.19
CA GLN A 775 8.61 -24.47 7.81
C GLN A 775 7.47 -25.51 7.79
N PRO A 776 6.20 -25.11 7.80
CA PRO A 776 5.09 -26.00 7.55
C PRO A 776 5.26 -26.75 6.22
N PHE A 777 4.88 -28.03 6.17
CA PHE A 777 5.04 -28.85 4.98
C PHE A 777 4.43 -28.18 3.73
N GLY A 778 5.23 -28.07 2.67
CA GLY A 778 4.82 -27.42 1.42
C GLY A 778 4.73 -25.87 1.48
N ARG A 779 5.14 -25.23 2.59
CA ARG A 779 5.05 -23.77 2.78
C ARG A 779 6.41 -23.09 2.95
N ALA A 780 7.49 -23.74 2.58
CA ALA A 780 8.80 -23.08 2.54
C ALA A 780 8.80 -21.96 1.49
N PRO A 781 9.45 -20.80 1.75
CA PRO A 781 9.63 -19.79 0.71
C PRO A 781 10.48 -20.33 -0.44
N THR A 782 10.26 -19.80 -1.64
CA THR A 782 11.08 -20.15 -2.80
C THR A 782 12.50 -19.66 -2.58
N ARG A 783 13.50 -20.55 -2.68
CA ARG A 783 14.90 -20.18 -2.53
C ARG A 783 15.32 -19.20 -3.60
N ARG A 784 15.73 -18.00 -3.21
CA ARG A 784 16.15 -16.93 -4.12
C ARG A 784 17.67 -16.96 -4.39
N LEU A 785 18.45 -17.16 -3.35
CA LEU A 785 19.90 -17.33 -3.45
C LEU A 785 20.21 -18.82 -3.61
N ALA A 786 19.88 -19.39 -4.77
CA ALA A 786 20.30 -20.75 -5.12
C ALA A 786 21.82 -20.80 -5.36
N ASP A 787 22.42 -21.97 -5.09
CA ASP A 787 23.82 -22.28 -5.33
C ASP A 787 24.29 -21.71 -6.69
N PRO A 788 25.41 -20.98 -6.78
CA PRO A 788 25.94 -20.43 -8.03
C PRO A 788 26.00 -21.42 -9.19
N ALA A 789 26.19 -22.71 -8.91
CA ALA A 789 26.18 -23.79 -9.92
C ALA A 789 24.78 -24.03 -10.56
N GLN A 790 23.67 -23.58 -9.91
CA GLN A 790 22.33 -23.74 -10.47
C GLN A 790 21.85 -22.48 -11.22
N ARG A 791 22.57 -21.35 -11.12
CA ARG A 791 22.28 -20.12 -11.88
C ARG A 791 22.72 -20.24 -13.34
N GLU A 792 23.81 -20.95 -13.62
CA GLU A 792 24.33 -21.18 -15.00
C GLU A 792 23.42 -22.08 -15.85
N GLU A 793 22.55 -22.90 -15.26
CA GLU A 793 21.62 -23.76 -16.02
C GLU A 793 20.31 -23.05 -16.44
N LYS A 794 20.05 -21.83 -15.93
CA LYS A 794 18.81 -21.04 -16.21
C LYS A 794 19.06 -19.78 -17.03
N SER A 795 20.30 -19.48 -17.43
CA SER A 795 20.64 -18.31 -18.26
C SER A 795 20.59 -18.61 -19.78
#